data_9ba34f324cd028ffbd1ac066e4489a75
#
_entry.id   9ba34f324cd028ffbd1ac066e4489a75
#
_cell.length_a   1.000
_cell.length_b   1.000
_cell.length_c   1.000
_cell.angle_alpha   90.00
_cell.angle_beta   90.00
_cell.angle_gamma   90.00
#
_symmetry.space_group_name_H-M   'P 1'
#
loop_
_entity.id
_entity.type
_entity.pdbx_description
1 polymer ?
#
loop_
_entity_poly.entity_id
_entity_poly.type
_entity_poly.pdbx_seq_one_letter_code
_entity_poly.pdbx_strand_id
1 'polypeptide(L)'
;MLKKLFFYVLLLCSITAFSQVKVEGTVIDEITKKPLQGVKVRVNSPRRYAETDSKGRYVLQLPQGDFLLFFSLNGYTTREEVVMIEKERRQLLDPYALSPDYAQEAEQLAVISENELEDDESQADAMSGLLQSSQDVFMRRAAFDFSSVFFKPRGYDSKDVSVLINGIPMNRLENGRAQWANWGGLNDITRNQELSNGIAKSDYTFGGLAGSTYIHIRPSLNRPGLRFSSSLSNRSYVGRLMATYSSGLQRNGLAYTLSASRRWAANGSWVDGTLYNAYAFSGAIEYQLNNYHNFNLVGLFSPIKRGKTSPLTREAIDLMGYRYNPYWGDQQGDKRNSRNRIISEPIFVLSYNYQKDDTRLNVDLGYQFGEIGNTRISYGNAQNPEPNYYKKMPSYYLNQQPSDEAMAELQKNYFLNNSQLNWADLYAANRNATDGRSAFIVSNDVNRERTFTTNVNFSTPVYENIKSTSGLVYRRITSDNYALVDDLLGGNYFMNYDYFESQPYNSLEADRKKQQGDKWNYSYALNSNVVEAFSQLEFTFKKAEVFVAARYHYTDVQREGNFYYPVYPDSYGKGALQVQKGMSTKAGFTYALTGRHLLQFNTAYFNTPQSVRNIFVNVRNSNRLLPNIKNEVAYTADANYILRLPYLKSRLTGYITEIENTSETNFFYTETALTDEISNGFVAQTIDGIKKRHFGLEWGAEAQLLPTLKLSAAVALGQYTYVNNPKLYISSDDIPQGIAYDEVKLKNYHVPSGPQQAYSVGLEYRSNNYWWVSATANLLAKNYVSLSALNRTSQFFIDPNTRQSFTNIDYDKARQLLKQERLDDVFLVNLVGGKSWRVKKVYISAMLSINNLFDTQFLSGGFEQSRTANYGKMLQDNAHGVPSFGNRYFVGYGRTYMANLAISL
;
A
#
# COMPACT_ATOMS: atom_id res chain seq x y z
N MET A 1 33.22 -61.90 -16.01
CA MET A 1 32.30 -61.68 -14.87
C MET A 1 31.59 -60.31 -14.91
N LEU A 2 32.25 -59.22 -15.19
CA LEU A 2 31.65 -57.88 -15.21
C LEU A 2 30.50 -57.69 -16.23
N LYS A 3 30.54 -58.29 -17.41
CA LYS A 3 29.47 -58.19 -18.45
C LYS A 3 28.17 -58.89 -18.04
N LYS A 4 28.22 -59.95 -17.19
CA LYS A 4 27.05 -60.62 -16.68
C LYS A 4 26.44 -59.86 -15.49
N LEU A 5 27.23 -59.15 -14.66
CA LEU A 5 26.75 -58.30 -13.58
C LEU A 5 26.03 -57.05 -14.13
N PHE A 6 26.55 -56.44 -15.22
CA PHE A 6 25.92 -55.31 -15.92
C PHE A 6 24.54 -55.70 -16.55
N PHE A 7 24.41 -56.94 -17.04
CA PHE A 7 23.19 -57.42 -17.58
C PHE A 7 22.12 -57.70 -16.52
N TYR A 8 22.52 -58.20 -15.33
CA TYR A 8 21.59 -58.36 -14.18
C TYR A 8 21.20 -57.05 -13.53
N VAL A 9 22.06 -56.04 -13.52
CA VAL A 9 21.72 -54.67 -13.05
C VAL A 9 20.77 -53.99 -14.06
N LEU A 10 20.91 -54.16 -15.34
CA LEU A 10 19.97 -53.71 -16.37
C LEU A 10 18.62 -54.40 -16.30
N LEU A 11 18.58 -55.72 -15.97
CA LEU A 11 17.34 -56.49 -15.79
C LEU A 11 16.59 -56.11 -14.51
N LEU A 12 17.27 -55.66 -13.43
CA LEU A 12 16.68 -55.15 -12.19
C LEU A 12 16.12 -53.72 -12.32
N CYS A 13 16.58 -52.93 -13.32
CA CYS A 13 16.04 -51.62 -13.62
C CYS A 13 14.78 -51.60 -14.51
N SER A 14 14.31 -52.75 -15.00
CA SER A 14 13.28 -52.80 -16.03
C SER A 14 11.87 -53.17 -15.53
N ILE A 15 11.59 -53.26 -14.24
CA ILE A 15 10.22 -53.54 -13.73
C ILE A 15 9.82 -52.54 -12.61
N THR A 16 9.55 -51.31 -13.02
CA THR A 16 8.56 -50.50 -12.33
C THR A 16 7.55 -49.99 -13.36
N ALA A 17 6.74 -50.89 -13.90
CA ALA A 17 5.52 -50.53 -14.59
C ALA A 17 4.56 -49.97 -13.53
N PHE A 18 4.58 -48.64 -13.31
CA PHE A 18 3.59 -47.96 -12.49
C PHE A 18 2.23 -48.17 -13.17
N SER A 19 1.35 -48.95 -12.58
CA SER A 19 -0.05 -49.07 -12.99
C SER A 19 -0.66 -47.66 -12.92
N GLN A 20 -1.00 -47.09 -14.08
CA GLN A 20 -1.74 -45.83 -14.12
C GLN A 20 -3.23 -46.14 -13.90
N VAL A 21 -3.84 -45.37 -13.01
CA VAL A 21 -5.27 -45.43 -12.72
C VAL A 21 -6.00 -44.46 -13.65
N LYS A 22 -7.05 -44.91 -14.32
CA LYS A 22 -7.93 -44.02 -15.08
C LYS A 22 -8.86 -43.30 -14.13
N VAL A 23 -8.60 -41.98 -13.91
CA VAL A 23 -9.39 -41.11 -13.04
C VAL A 23 -10.42 -40.38 -13.88
N GLU A 24 -11.68 -40.53 -13.57
CA GLU A 24 -12.79 -39.84 -14.24
C GLU A 24 -13.50 -38.94 -13.23
N GLY A 25 -13.92 -37.77 -13.66
CA GLY A 25 -14.70 -36.85 -12.83
C GLY A 25 -15.59 -35.96 -13.69
N THR A 26 -16.50 -35.26 -13.04
CA THR A 26 -17.41 -34.31 -13.68
C THR A 26 -17.28 -32.94 -13.02
N VAL A 27 -17.28 -31.89 -13.83
CA VAL A 27 -17.30 -30.52 -13.31
C VAL A 27 -18.63 -29.86 -13.63
N ILE A 28 -19.24 -29.27 -12.62
CA ILE A 28 -20.56 -28.63 -12.71
C ILE A 28 -20.48 -27.18 -12.23
N ASP A 29 -21.37 -26.33 -12.69
CA ASP A 29 -21.61 -25.00 -12.17
C ASP A 29 -22.22 -25.09 -10.76
N GLU A 30 -21.64 -24.42 -9.79
CA GLU A 30 -22.07 -24.49 -8.39
C GLU A 30 -23.53 -23.98 -8.18
N ILE A 31 -23.94 -23.02 -9.00
CA ILE A 31 -25.26 -22.36 -8.89
C ILE A 31 -26.30 -23.11 -9.69
N THR A 32 -26.03 -23.37 -10.99
CA THR A 32 -27.02 -23.94 -11.91
C THR A 32 -27.04 -25.47 -11.88
N LYS A 33 -26.04 -26.11 -11.27
CA LYS A 33 -25.80 -27.56 -11.25
C LYS A 33 -25.65 -28.16 -12.63
N LYS A 34 -25.49 -27.35 -13.67
CA LYS A 34 -25.26 -27.80 -15.04
C LYS A 34 -23.80 -28.17 -15.26
N PRO A 35 -23.54 -29.20 -16.11
CA PRO A 35 -22.18 -29.56 -16.48
C PRO A 35 -21.47 -28.40 -17.19
N LEU A 36 -20.18 -28.21 -16.89
CA LEU A 36 -19.33 -27.21 -17.49
C LEU A 36 -18.39 -27.83 -18.53
N GLN A 37 -18.50 -27.36 -19.77
CA GLN A 37 -17.61 -27.71 -20.86
C GLN A 37 -16.38 -26.80 -20.89
N GLY A 38 -15.20 -27.33 -21.27
CA GLY A 38 -13.99 -26.54 -21.46
C GLY A 38 -13.24 -26.21 -20.17
N VAL A 39 -13.59 -26.85 -19.06
CA VAL A 39 -12.82 -26.69 -17.80
C VAL A 39 -11.48 -27.39 -17.97
N LYS A 40 -10.40 -26.63 -17.76
CA LYS A 40 -9.04 -27.16 -17.75
C LYS A 40 -8.75 -27.79 -16.40
N VAL A 41 -8.54 -29.10 -16.38
CA VAL A 41 -8.18 -29.89 -15.21
C VAL A 41 -6.71 -30.26 -15.29
N ARG A 42 -5.88 -29.72 -14.36
CA ARG A 42 -4.43 -29.87 -14.40
C ARG A 42 -3.90 -30.49 -13.10
N VAL A 43 -2.90 -31.33 -13.24
CA VAL A 43 -2.07 -31.85 -12.14
C VAL A 43 -0.62 -31.44 -12.40
N ASN A 44 0.09 -30.97 -11.40
CA ASN A 44 1.44 -30.44 -11.58
C ASN A 44 2.53 -31.53 -11.53
N SER A 45 2.33 -32.57 -10.72
CA SER A 45 3.32 -33.65 -10.58
C SER A 45 2.63 -35.03 -10.41
N PRO A 46 2.71 -35.98 -11.38
CA PRO A 46 3.24 -35.78 -12.73
C PRO A 46 2.38 -34.80 -13.53
N ARG A 47 2.99 -34.07 -14.44
CA ARG A 47 2.26 -33.07 -15.24
C ARG A 47 1.26 -33.77 -16.15
N ARG A 48 -0.03 -33.55 -15.88
CA ARG A 48 -1.16 -34.10 -16.64
C ARG A 48 -2.21 -33.02 -16.83
N TYR A 49 -2.89 -33.10 -17.94
CA TYR A 49 -3.90 -32.14 -18.35
C TYR A 49 -5.07 -32.83 -19.01
N ALA A 50 -6.29 -32.41 -18.73
CA ALA A 50 -7.51 -32.77 -19.39
C ALA A 50 -8.45 -31.56 -19.50
N GLU A 51 -9.36 -31.59 -20.47
CA GLU A 51 -10.40 -30.60 -20.66
C GLU A 51 -11.78 -31.29 -20.62
N THR A 52 -12.76 -30.66 -19.98
CA THR A 52 -14.08 -31.24 -19.82
C THR A 52 -14.88 -31.22 -21.12
N ASP A 53 -15.57 -32.31 -21.41
CA ASP A 53 -16.49 -32.48 -22.59
C ASP A 53 -17.81 -31.68 -22.36
N SER A 54 -18.73 -31.77 -23.35
CA SER A 54 -20.05 -31.11 -23.27
C SER A 54 -20.95 -31.62 -22.13
N LYS A 55 -20.61 -32.75 -21.52
CA LYS A 55 -21.26 -33.29 -20.32
C LYS A 55 -20.48 -33.00 -19.04
N GLY A 56 -19.48 -32.10 -19.12
CA GLY A 56 -18.62 -31.70 -18.00
C GLY A 56 -17.63 -32.79 -17.57
N ARG A 57 -17.41 -33.85 -18.32
CA ARG A 57 -16.59 -34.99 -17.89
C ARG A 57 -15.15 -34.81 -18.36
N TYR A 58 -14.20 -35.18 -17.50
CA TYR A 58 -12.78 -35.24 -17.80
C TYR A 58 -12.20 -36.61 -17.44
N VAL A 59 -11.07 -36.96 -18.05
CA VAL A 59 -10.33 -38.19 -17.83
C VAL A 59 -8.85 -37.87 -17.69
N LEU A 60 -8.24 -38.33 -16.59
CA LEU A 60 -6.80 -38.24 -16.34
C LEU A 60 -6.23 -39.64 -16.10
N GLN A 61 -4.98 -39.87 -16.45
CA GLN A 61 -4.23 -41.05 -16.06
C GLN A 61 -3.18 -40.66 -15.02
N LEU A 62 -3.37 -41.12 -13.79
CA LEU A 62 -2.53 -40.78 -12.64
C LEU A 62 -2.01 -42.06 -11.99
N PRO A 63 -0.78 -42.08 -11.43
CA PRO A 63 -0.35 -43.18 -10.59
C PRO A 63 -1.11 -43.14 -9.24
N GLN A 64 -1.01 -44.23 -8.47
CA GLN A 64 -1.53 -44.25 -7.11
C GLN A 64 -0.85 -43.15 -6.22
N GLY A 65 -1.63 -42.46 -5.39
CA GLY A 65 -1.16 -41.44 -4.46
C GLY A 65 -2.09 -40.24 -4.34
N ASP A 66 -1.68 -39.23 -3.57
CA ASP A 66 -2.43 -38.00 -3.38
C ASP A 66 -2.00 -36.97 -4.41
N PHE A 67 -2.97 -36.36 -5.09
CA PHE A 67 -2.73 -35.36 -6.14
C PHE A 67 -3.57 -34.11 -5.90
N LEU A 68 -3.00 -32.96 -6.23
CA LEU A 68 -3.70 -31.70 -6.27
C LEU A 68 -4.18 -31.45 -7.71
N LEU A 69 -5.49 -31.45 -7.90
CA LEU A 69 -6.13 -31.08 -9.16
C LEU A 69 -6.47 -29.59 -9.16
N PHE A 70 -6.14 -28.92 -10.23
CA PHE A 70 -6.48 -27.52 -10.48
C PHE A 70 -7.57 -27.45 -11.54
N PHE A 71 -8.68 -26.81 -11.22
CA PHE A 71 -9.82 -26.60 -12.12
C PHE A 71 -9.90 -25.13 -12.50
N SER A 72 -9.82 -24.81 -13.78
CA SER A 72 -9.93 -23.44 -14.28
C SER A 72 -10.81 -23.35 -15.51
N LEU A 73 -11.70 -22.36 -15.52
CA LEU A 73 -12.57 -22.01 -16.64
C LEU A 73 -12.77 -20.51 -16.66
N ASN A 74 -12.76 -19.90 -17.83
CA ASN A 74 -12.98 -18.48 -17.96
C ASN A 74 -14.37 -18.07 -17.43
N GLY A 75 -14.46 -17.06 -16.54
CA GLY A 75 -15.69 -16.67 -15.86
C GLY A 75 -16.04 -17.49 -14.63
N TYR A 76 -15.10 -18.32 -14.15
CA TYR A 76 -15.23 -19.12 -12.93
C TYR A 76 -13.97 -18.98 -12.09
N THR A 77 -14.14 -19.00 -10.77
CA THR A 77 -13.01 -19.00 -9.84
C THR A 77 -12.19 -20.28 -10.00
N THR A 78 -10.89 -20.15 -10.24
CA THR A 78 -9.97 -21.29 -10.23
C THR A 78 -9.97 -21.94 -8.86
N ARG A 79 -10.17 -23.26 -8.81
CA ARG A 79 -10.20 -24.02 -7.56
C ARG A 79 -9.22 -25.18 -7.59
N GLU A 80 -8.79 -25.57 -6.40
CA GLU A 80 -7.88 -26.69 -6.17
C GLU A 80 -8.59 -27.76 -5.33
N GLU A 81 -8.42 -29.03 -5.69
CA GLU A 81 -8.94 -30.17 -4.95
C GLU A 81 -7.88 -31.22 -4.76
N VAL A 82 -7.75 -31.74 -3.55
CA VAL A 82 -6.84 -32.84 -3.24
C VAL A 82 -7.59 -34.15 -3.38
N VAL A 83 -7.15 -35.00 -4.30
CA VAL A 83 -7.74 -36.31 -4.53
C VAL A 83 -6.73 -37.41 -4.21
N MET A 84 -7.21 -38.46 -3.54
CA MET A 84 -6.46 -39.67 -3.29
C MET A 84 -6.79 -40.73 -4.37
N ILE A 85 -5.78 -41.13 -5.12
CA ILE A 85 -5.93 -42.15 -6.14
C ILE A 85 -5.56 -43.51 -5.54
N GLU A 86 -6.56 -44.37 -5.46
CA GLU A 86 -6.44 -45.72 -4.90
C GLU A 86 -5.90 -46.72 -5.94
N LYS A 87 -5.62 -47.97 -5.51
CA LYS A 87 -5.05 -49.04 -6.35
C LYS A 87 -6.11 -49.72 -7.22
N GLU A 88 -6.95 -48.94 -7.91
CA GLU A 88 -7.98 -49.44 -8.80
C GLU A 88 -7.61 -49.19 -10.27
N ARG A 89 -8.18 -49.96 -11.24
CA ARG A 89 -7.97 -49.70 -12.67
C ARG A 89 -8.69 -48.42 -13.15
N ARG A 90 -9.79 -48.09 -12.49
CA ARG A 90 -10.62 -46.89 -12.77
C ARG A 90 -11.19 -46.35 -11.47
N GLN A 91 -11.06 -45.07 -11.27
CA GLN A 91 -11.62 -44.35 -10.12
C GLN A 91 -12.53 -43.21 -10.62
N LEU A 92 -13.77 -43.19 -10.12
CA LEU A 92 -14.73 -42.12 -10.37
C LEU A 92 -14.68 -41.15 -9.18
N LEU A 93 -14.45 -39.87 -9.48
CA LEU A 93 -14.49 -38.80 -8.49
C LEU A 93 -15.86 -38.16 -8.41
N ASP A 94 -16.25 -37.71 -7.24
CA ASP A 94 -17.48 -36.95 -7.07
C ASP A 94 -17.52 -35.71 -7.95
N PRO A 95 -18.72 -35.26 -8.40
CA PRO A 95 -18.85 -34.06 -9.19
C PRO A 95 -18.28 -32.85 -8.50
N TYR A 96 -17.36 -32.16 -9.16
CA TYR A 96 -16.70 -30.96 -8.63
C TYR A 96 -17.44 -29.70 -9.08
N ALA A 97 -17.81 -28.81 -8.13
CA ALA A 97 -18.53 -27.59 -8.41
C ALA A 97 -17.60 -26.39 -8.51
N LEU A 98 -17.62 -25.68 -9.65
CA LEU A 98 -16.95 -24.39 -9.80
C LEU A 98 -17.93 -23.24 -9.54
N SER A 99 -17.50 -22.29 -8.72
CA SER A 99 -18.24 -21.05 -8.44
C SER A 99 -18.00 -20.06 -9.58
N PRO A 100 -19.05 -19.51 -10.21
CA PRO A 100 -18.89 -18.38 -11.11
C PRO A 100 -18.24 -17.18 -10.40
N ASP A 101 -17.36 -16.45 -11.10
CA ASP A 101 -16.62 -15.31 -10.53
C ASP A 101 -17.54 -14.27 -9.87
N TYR A 102 -18.73 -14.02 -10.43
CA TYR A 102 -19.67 -13.05 -9.89
C TYR A 102 -20.23 -13.39 -8.51
N ALA A 103 -20.18 -14.66 -8.09
CA ALA A 103 -20.64 -15.06 -6.75
C ALA A 103 -19.66 -14.60 -5.63
N GLN A 104 -18.39 -14.39 -5.98
CA GLN A 104 -17.36 -13.85 -5.08
C GLN A 104 -17.17 -12.33 -5.23
N GLU A 105 -17.62 -11.74 -6.33
CA GLU A 105 -17.48 -10.31 -6.62
C GLU A 105 -18.10 -9.40 -5.55
N ALA A 106 -19.18 -9.81 -4.92
CA ALA A 106 -19.82 -9.02 -3.88
C ALA A 106 -18.93 -8.85 -2.65
N GLU A 107 -18.18 -9.88 -2.24
CA GLU A 107 -17.24 -9.81 -1.14
C GLU A 107 -16.00 -8.95 -1.49
N GLN A 108 -15.47 -9.11 -2.70
CA GLN A 108 -14.29 -8.39 -3.15
C GLN A 108 -14.56 -6.89 -3.36
N LEU A 109 -15.73 -6.53 -3.90
CA LEU A 109 -16.13 -5.14 -4.14
C LEU A 109 -16.26 -4.31 -2.86
N ALA A 110 -16.71 -4.94 -1.76
CA ALA A 110 -16.92 -4.23 -0.49
C ALA A 110 -15.63 -3.67 0.10
N VAL A 111 -14.52 -4.37 -0.09
CA VAL A 111 -13.27 -4.07 0.62
C VAL A 111 -12.26 -3.36 -0.29
N ILE A 112 -12.13 -3.74 -1.56
CA ILE A 112 -11.22 -3.08 -2.51
C ILE A 112 -11.58 -1.60 -2.68
N SER A 113 -12.86 -1.27 -2.74
CA SER A 113 -13.31 0.14 -2.90
C SER A 113 -13.07 1.01 -1.67
N GLU A 114 -12.92 0.43 -0.49
CA GLU A 114 -12.67 1.19 0.75
C GLU A 114 -11.18 1.45 0.98
N ASN A 115 -10.32 0.51 0.63
CA ASN A 115 -8.87 0.60 0.90
C ASN A 115 -8.07 1.33 -0.19
N GLU A 116 -8.58 1.41 -1.42
CA GLU A 116 -7.95 2.17 -2.52
C GLU A 116 -7.89 3.69 -2.26
N LEU A 117 -8.56 4.19 -1.24
CA LEU A 117 -8.84 5.60 -1.04
C LEU A 117 -7.94 6.28 -0.01
N GLU A 118 -7.23 5.51 0.80
CA GLU A 118 -6.44 6.05 1.91
C GLU A 118 -4.98 6.26 1.51
N ASP A 119 -4.78 7.16 0.56
CA ASP A 119 -3.47 7.55 0.06
C ASP A 119 -2.93 8.79 0.82
N ASP A 120 -3.21 8.89 2.11
CA ASP A 120 -2.53 9.83 2.99
C ASP A 120 -1.13 9.29 3.34
N GLU A 121 -0.11 10.15 3.26
CA GLU A 121 1.30 9.77 3.44
C GLU A 121 1.59 9.04 4.76
N SER A 122 0.69 9.13 5.73
CA SER A 122 0.80 8.50 7.05
C SER A 122 0.05 7.18 7.21
N GLN A 123 -0.93 6.88 6.34
CA GLN A 123 -1.80 5.70 6.45
C GLN A 123 -1.88 4.85 5.18
N ALA A 124 -1.38 5.36 4.05
CA ALA A 124 -1.30 4.67 2.74
C ALA A 124 -0.46 3.37 2.76
N ASP A 125 0.13 3.08 3.89
CA ASP A 125 1.05 1.95 4.09
C ASP A 125 0.33 0.63 4.35
N ALA A 126 -1.01 0.62 4.46
CA ALA A 126 -1.77 -0.58 4.73
C ALA A 126 -1.90 -1.45 3.48
N MET A 127 -1.10 -2.50 3.40
CA MET A 127 -1.13 -3.49 2.31
C MET A 127 -2.27 -4.49 2.42
N SER A 128 -2.91 -4.58 3.58
CA SER A 128 -3.83 -5.67 3.89
C SER A 128 -5.00 -5.75 2.91
N GLY A 129 -5.59 -4.62 2.52
CA GLY A 129 -6.68 -4.57 1.56
C GLY A 129 -6.34 -5.06 0.15
N LEU A 130 -5.05 -5.00 -0.23
CA LEU A 130 -4.55 -5.40 -1.54
C LEU A 130 -4.41 -6.92 -1.69
N LEU A 131 -4.41 -7.66 -0.59
CA LEU A 131 -4.15 -9.09 -0.54
C LEU A 131 -5.43 -9.95 -0.58
N GLN A 132 -6.59 -9.35 -0.81
CA GLN A 132 -7.88 -10.06 -0.80
C GLN A 132 -8.02 -11.12 -1.88
N SER A 133 -7.43 -10.89 -3.05
CA SER A 133 -7.36 -11.90 -4.12
C SER A 133 -6.37 -13.04 -3.83
N SER A 134 -5.66 -12.99 -2.69
CA SER A 134 -4.78 -14.07 -2.26
C SER A 134 -5.56 -15.36 -2.04
N GLN A 135 -5.06 -16.47 -2.58
CA GLN A 135 -5.58 -17.80 -2.28
C GLN A 135 -5.10 -18.34 -0.91
N ASP A 136 -4.18 -17.62 -0.30
CA ASP A 136 -3.69 -17.93 1.04
C ASP A 136 -4.72 -17.62 2.11
N VAL A 137 -5.02 -18.59 2.97
CA VAL A 137 -6.08 -18.52 3.98
C VAL A 137 -5.84 -17.37 4.96
N PHE A 138 -4.60 -17.19 5.45
CA PHE A 138 -4.27 -16.10 6.37
C PHE A 138 -4.33 -14.74 5.68
N MET A 139 -3.63 -14.58 4.53
CA MET A 139 -3.52 -13.29 3.84
C MET A 139 -4.88 -12.77 3.39
N ARG A 140 -5.74 -13.62 2.86
CA ARG A 140 -7.10 -13.24 2.45
C ARG A 140 -7.92 -12.74 3.64
N ARG A 141 -7.85 -13.41 4.78
CA ARG A 141 -8.55 -13.01 6.00
C ARG A 141 -7.95 -11.75 6.62
N ALA A 142 -6.63 -11.66 6.72
CA ALA A 142 -5.95 -10.47 7.22
C ALA A 142 -6.29 -9.22 6.39
N ALA A 143 -6.36 -9.35 5.08
CA ALA A 143 -6.73 -8.28 4.18
C ALA A 143 -8.17 -7.78 4.42
N PHE A 144 -9.10 -8.68 4.69
CA PHE A 144 -10.49 -8.33 4.96
C PHE A 144 -10.70 -7.82 6.39
N ASP A 145 -10.23 -8.57 7.39
CA ASP A 145 -10.60 -8.36 8.78
C ASP A 145 -9.75 -7.28 9.48
N PHE A 146 -8.48 -7.11 9.08
CA PHE A 146 -7.54 -6.22 9.77
C PHE A 146 -7.31 -4.87 9.06
N SER A 147 -7.88 -4.68 7.86
CA SER A 147 -7.66 -3.47 7.06
C SER A 147 -8.17 -2.18 7.70
N SER A 148 -9.18 -2.27 8.57
CA SER A 148 -9.80 -1.11 9.22
C SER A 148 -8.87 -0.37 10.20
N VAL A 149 -7.80 -1.00 10.66
CA VAL A 149 -6.81 -0.45 11.58
C VAL A 149 -5.40 -0.37 10.98
N PHE A 150 -5.29 -0.40 9.66
CA PHE A 150 -4.01 -0.28 8.94
C PHE A 150 -2.97 -1.34 9.32
N PHE A 151 -3.43 -2.56 9.57
CA PHE A 151 -2.55 -3.70 9.86
C PHE A 151 -1.59 -3.94 8.70
N LYS A 152 -0.30 -4.04 9.02
CA LYS A 152 0.77 -4.34 8.07
C LYS A 152 1.24 -5.79 8.28
N PRO A 153 0.98 -6.73 7.35
CA PRO A 153 1.50 -8.08 7.45
C PRO A 153 3.01 -8.07 7.69
N ARG A 154 3.47 -8.75 8.75
CA ARG A 154 4.88 -8.79 9.17
C ARG A 154 5.51 -7.42 9.45
N GLY A 155 4.70 -6.36 9.58
CA GLY A 155 5.17 -4.98 9.78
C GLY A 155 5.81 -4.35 8.54
N TYR A 156 5.66 -4.92 7.34
CA TYR A 156 6.22 -4.39 6.10
C TYR A 156 5.40 -3.23 5.55
N ASP A 157 6.08 -2.36 4.81
CA ASP A 157 5.50 -1.21 4.15
C ASP A 157 5.00 -1.55 2.74
N SER A 158 4.10 -0.75 2.17
CA SER A 158 3.62 -0.90 0.78
C SER A 158 4.74 -0.74 -0.27
N LYS A 159 5.85 -0.08 0.06
CA LYS A 159 7.06 -0.05 -0.78
C LYS A 159 7.72 -1.42 -0.97
N ASP A 160 7.47 -2.34 -0.03
CA ASP A 160 8.06 -3.67 -0.01
C ASP A 160 7.32 -4.67 -0.92
N VAL A 161 6.20 -4.26 -1.54
CA VAL A 161 5.46 -5.03 -2.55
C VAL A 161 5.78 -4.52 -3.95
N SER A 162 6.12 -5.42 -4.87
CA SER A 162 6.19 -5.09 -6.29
C SER A 162 4.81 -5.18 -6.92
N VAL A 163 4.30 -4.09 -7.50
CA VAL A 163 2.99 -4.04 -8.16
C VAL A 163 3.20 -3.87 -9.66
N LEU A 164 2.58 -4.75 -10.46
CA LEU A 164 2.69 -4.74 -11.91
C LEU A 164 1.29 -4.72 -12.55
N ILE A 165 1.13 -3.92 -13.60
CA ILE A 165 -0.03 -3.97 -14.51
C ILE A 165 0.47 -4.44 -15.87
N ASN A 166 0.01 -5.62 -16.30
CA ASN A 166 0.45 -6.25 -17.55
C ASN A 166 1.98 -6.15 -17.73
N GLY A 167 2.75 -6.54 -16.71
CA GLY A 167 4.22 -6.54 -16.74
C GLY A 167 4.90 -5.19 -16.43
N ILE A 168 4.19 -4.07 -16.42
CA ILE A 168 4.77 -2.75 -16.15
C ILE A 168 4.77 -2.48 -14.64
N PRO A 169 5.95 -2.26 -13.99
CA PRO A 169 6.06 -1.89 -12.59
C PRO A 169 5.43 -0.52 -12.30
N MET A 170 4.56 -0.47 -11.28
CA MET A 170 3.81 0.73 -10.87
C MET A 170 4.44 1.45 -9.66
N ASN A 171 5.46 0.87 -9.04
CA ASN A 171 6.13 1.49 -7.89
C ASN A 171 6.89 2.75 -8.33
N ARG A 172 6.67 3.86 -7.62
CA ARG A 172 7.29 5.17 -7.91
C ARG A 172 8.73 5.22 -7.40
N LEU A 173 9.58 5.97 -8.08
CA LEU A 173 10.97 6.16 -7.67
C LEU A 173 11.10 7.02 -6.40
N GLU A 174 10.20 7.98 -6.20
CA GLU A 174 10.24 8.94 -5.10
C GLU A 174 10.22 8.25 -3.73
N ASN A 175 9.29 7.28 -3.56
CA ASN A 175 9.00 6.66 -2.27
C ASN A 175 8.91 5.12 -2.30
N GLY A 176 9.08 4.50 -3.47
CA GLY A 176 9.00 3.05 -3.65
C GLY A 176 7.57 2.46 -3.69
N ARG A 177 6.51 3.27 -3.54
CA ARG A 177 5.12 2.83 -3.42
C ARG A 177 4.38 2.93 -4.74
N ALA A 178 3.44 2.01 -4.97
CA ALA A 178 2.51 2.12 -6.09
C ALA A 178 1.39 3.12 -5.76
N GLN A 179 1.05 3.97 -6.74
CA GLN A 179 -0.06 4.94 -6.61
C GLN A 179 -1.38 4.26 -7.00
N TRP A 180 -2.02 3.56 -6.06
CA TRP A 180 -3.24 2.79 -6.29
C TRP A 180 -4.42 3.61 -6.81
N ALA A 181 -4.47 4.90 -6.49
CA ALA A 181 -5.51 5.80 -6.96
C ALA A 181 -5.53 5.95 -8.49
N ASN A 182 -4.40 5.69 -9.19
CA ASN A 182 -4.29 5.80 -10.65
C ASN A 182 -5.19 4.82 -11.42
N TRP A 183 -5.65 3.73 -10.78
CA TRP A 183 -6.63 2.79 -11.30
C TRP A 183 -7.78 2.53 -10.33
N GLY A 184 -7.86 3.37 -9.30
CA GLY A 184 -8.96 3.34 -8.33
C GLY A 184 -10.31 3.55 -9.01
N GLY A 185 -11.30 2.74 -8.62
CA GLY A 185 -12.64 2.77 -9.20
C GLY A 185 -12.83 1.93 -10.46
N LEU A 186 -11.80 1.24 -10.94
CA LEU A 186 -11.84 0.35 -12.11
C LEU A 186 -11.85 -1.15 -11.72
N ASN A 187 -12.51 -1.49 -10.63
CA ASN A 187 -12.43 -2.81 -10.00
C ASN A 187 -12.80 -3.97 -10.91
N ASP A 188 -13.74 -3.78 -11.86
CA ASP A 188 -14.15 -4.83 -12.78
C ASP A 188 -13.03 -5.29 -13.71
N ILE A 189 -12.12 -4.38 -14.07
CA ILE A 189 -11.03 -4.69 -14.99
C ILE A 189 -9.72 -5.04 -14.26
N THR A 190 -9.55 -4.63 -13.00
CA THR A 190 -8.34 -4.87 -12.19
C THR A 190 -8.47 -6.09 -11.27
N ARG A 191 -9.58 -6.81 -11.31
CA ARG A 191 -9.87 -7.95 -10.43
C ARG A 191 -9.03 -9.20 -10.70
N ASN A 192 -8.53 -9.38 -11.93
CA ASN A 192 -7.71 -10.53 -12.29
C ASN A 192 -6.28 -10.31 -11.79
N GLN A 193 -6.03 -10.71 -10.55
CA GLN A 193 -4.76 -10.50 -9.87
C GLN A 193 -4.10 -11.84 -9.56
N GLU A 194 -2.79 -11.88 -9.72
CA GLU A 194 -1.93 -12.96 -9.27
C GLU A 194 -0.97 -12.43 -8.21
N LEU A 195 -1.00 -13.04 -7.04
CA LEU A 195 -0.20 -12.63 -5.90
C LEU A 195 0.85 -13.67 -5.56
N SER A 196 2.07 -13.20 -5.30
CA SER A 196 3.13 -13.96 -4.67
C SER A 196 3.31 -13.41 -3.26
N ASN A 197 3.12 -14.25 -2.25
CA ASN A 197 3.19 -13.83 -0.84
C ASN A 197 4.62 -13.88 -0.33
N GLY A 198 5.07 -12.81 0.34
CA GLY A 198 6.40 -12.71 0.92
C GLY A 198 7.50 -13.01 -0.11
N ILE A 199 8.45 -13.84 0.26
CA ILE A 199 9.60 -14.18 -0.59
C ILE A 199 9.39 -15.42 -1.49
N ALA A 200 8.14 -15.85 -1.69
CA ALA A 200 7.83 -16.94 -2.59
C ALA A 200 8.20 -16.63 -4.06
N LYS A 201 8.26 -17.67 -4.88
CA LYS A 201 8.51 -17.51 -6.33
C LYS A 201 7.41 -16.70 -7.03
N SER A 202 7.76 -16.04 -8.13
CA SER A 202 6.82 -15.39 -9.03
C SER A 202 7.21 -15.66 -10.48
N ASP A 203 6.21 -15.82 -11.35
CA ASP A 203 6.41 -16.05 -12.78
C ASP A 203 6.67 -14.75 -13.56
N TYR A 204 6.56 -13.58 -12.94
CA TYR A 204 6.57 -12.29 -13.65
C TYR A 204 7.64 -11.32 -13.17
N THR A 205 8.13 -11.48 -11.96
CA THR A 205 9.09 -10.55 -11.34
C THR A 205 9.89 -11.26 -10.26
N PHE A 206 11.02 -10.68 -9.87
CA PHE A 206 11.72 -11.12 -8.65
C PHE A 206 10.87 -10.88 -7.40
N GLY A 207 10.00 -9.84 -7.39
CA GLY A 207 9.19 -9.45 -6.27
C GLY A 207 9.92 -8.61 -5.21
N GLY A 208 9.14 -8.02 -4.30
CA GLY A 208 9.63 -7.31 -3.12
C GLY A 208 9.72 -8.20 -1.89
N LEU A 209 10.13 -7.63 -0.76
CA LEU A 209 10.20 -8.30 0.55
C LEU A 209 8.84 -8.85 1.01
N ALA A 210 7.76 -8.11 0.70
CA ALA A 210 6.39 -8.50 1.02
C ALA A 210 5.66 -9.22 -0.13
N GLY A 211 6.35 -9.47 -1.24
CA GLY A 211 5.81 -10.19 -2.38
C GLY A 211 5.58 -9.36 -3.62
N SER A 212 4.67 -9.83 -4.46
CA SER A 212 4.28 -9.14 -5.68
C SER A 212 2.79 -9.28 -5.97
N THR A 213 2.23 -8.26 -6.62
CA THR A 213 0.89 -8.25 -7.17
C THR A 213 0.99 -8.01 -8.68
N TYR A 214 0.51 -8.94 -9.48
CA TYR A 214 0.41 -8.79 -10.93
C TYR A 214 -1.06 -8.65 -11.32
N ILE A 215 -1.43 -7.54 -11.94
CA ILE A 215 -2.79 -7.23 -12.39
C ILE A 215 -2.87 -7.50 -13.89
N HIS A 216 -3.70 -8.48 -14.26
CA HIS A 216 -3.96 -8.84 -15.65
C HIS A 216 -5.14 -8.04 -16.20
N ILE A 217 -4.87 -7.10 -17.10
CA ILE A 217 -5.92 -6.35 -17.80
C ILE A 217 -5.96 -6.84 -19.24
N ARG A 218 -6.74 -7.93 -19.47
CA ARG A 218 -6.92 -8.53 -20.76
C ARG A 218 -8.41 -8.72 -21.04
N PRO A 219 -8.97 -8.13 -22.12
CA PRO A 219 -10.38 -8.22 -22.47
C PRO A 219 -10.90 -9.64 -22.64
N SER A 220 -10.07 -10.56 -23.18
CA SER A 220 -10.44 -11.97 -23.36
C SER A 220 -10.71 -12.74 -22.05
N LEU A 221 -10.17 -12.25 -20.91
CA LEU A 221 -10.38 -12.82 -19.60
C LEU A 221 -11.69 -12.35 -18.94
N ASN A 222 -12.30 -11.28 -19.47
CA ASN A 222 -13.52 -10.74 -18.91
C ASN A 222 -14.75 -11.46 -19.48
N ARG A 223 -15.77 -11.63 -18.64
CA ARG A 223 -17.05 -12.17 -19.08
C ARG A 223 -17.71 -11.21 -20.09
N PRO A 224 -18.19 -11.73 -21.24
CA PRO A 224 -18.94 -10.90 -22.19
C PRO A 224 -20.24 -10.37 -21.58
N GLY A 225 -20.56 -9.12 -21.89
CA GLY A 225 -21.82 -8.48 -21.47
C GLY A 225 -21.61 -7.09 -20.89
N LEU A 226 -22.70 -6.50 -20.46
CA LEU A 226 -22.73 -5.19 -19.80
C LEU A 226 -22.99 -5.36 -18.31
N ARG A 227 -22.20 -4.71 -17.49
CA ARG A 227 -22.34 -4.70 -16.04
C ARG A 227 -22.51 -3.27 -15.53
N PHE A 228 -23.52 -3.06 -14.69
CA PHE A 228 -23.72 -1.85 -13.91
C PHE A 228 -23.55 -2.17 -12.43
N SER A 229 -22.88 -1.30 -11.69
CA SER A 229 -22.88 -1.36 -10.23
C SER A 229 -23.07 0.02 -9.61
N SER A 230 -23.80 0.07 -8.50
CA SER A 230 -24.03 1.25 -7.69
C SER A 230 -23.71 0.93 -6.25
N SER A 231 -23.02 1.83 -5.56
CA SER A 231 -22.71 1.65 -4.13
C SER A 231 -23.00 2.93 -3.36
N LEU A 232 -23.48 2.75 -2.14
CA LEU A 232 -23.64 3.79 -1.13
C LEU A 232 -22.76 3.46 0.06
N SER A 233 -22.06 4.45 0.61
CA SER A 233 -21.16 4.28 1.75
C SER A 233 -21.14 5.55 2.60
N ASN A 234 -20.67 5.46 3.83
CA ASN A 234 -20.40 6.61 4.69
C ASN A 234 -18.94 6.72 5.11
N ARG A 235 -18.01 5.98 4.48
CA ARG A 235 -16.60 5.98 4.89
C ARG A 235 -15.83 7.12 4.19
N SER A 236 -15.38 6.92 2.97
CA SER A 236 -14.56 7.90 2.22
C SER A 236 -15.34 8.63 1.15
N TYR A 237 -16.34 8.00 0.56
CA TYR A 237 -17.29 8.58 -0.39
C TYR A 237 -18.72 8.19 -0.04
N VAL A 238 -19.69 8.94 -0.55
CA VAL A 238 -21.10 8.69 -0.30
C VAL A 238 -21.72 7.84 -1.40
N GLY A 239 -21.36 8.08 -2.64
CA GLY A 239 -21.91 7.38 -3.78
C GLY A 239 -20.88 6.96 -4.81
N ARG A 240 -21.16 5.82 -5.47
CA ARG A 240 -20.41 5.30 -6.62
C ARG A 240 -21.35 4.76 -7.66
N LEU A 241 -21.04 5.03 -8.93
CA LEU A 241 -21.64 4.40 -10.10
C LEU A 241 -20.51 3.85 -10.97
N MET A 242 -20.69 2.65 -11.53
CA MET A 242 -19.74 2.06 -12.47
C MET A 242 -20.50 1.29 -13.55
N ALA A 243 -20.02 1.40 -14.79
CA ALA A 243 -20.47 0.64 -15.94
C ALA A 243 -19.27 0.02 -16.64
N THR A 244 -19.36 -1.26 -16.98
CA THR A 244 -18.33 -1.99 -17.70
C THR A 244 -18.96 -2.84 -18.79
N TYR A 245 -18.46 -2.69 -20.02
CA TYR A 245 -18.85 -3.53 -21.14
C TYR A 245 -17.64 -4.33 -21.63
N SER A 246 -17.81 -5.62 -21.82
CA SER A 246 -16.82 -6.53 -22.39
C SER A 246 -17.42 -7.31 -23.55
N SER A 247 -16.71 -7.30 -24.69
CA SER A 247 -17.14 -8.08 -25.87
C SER A 247 -16.90 -9.58 -25.70
N GLY A 248 -15.97 -9.98 -24.80
CA GLY A 248 -15.33 -11.28 -24.81
C GLY A 248 -14.50 -11.50 -26.09
N LEU A 249 -13.86 -12.65 -26.20
CA LEU A 249 -13.09 -13.03 -27.40
C LEU A 249 -14.05 -13.37 -28.54
N GLN A 250 -14.02 -12.59 -29.62
CA GLN A 250 -14.84 -12.78 -30.81
C GLN A 250 -14.19 -13.79 -31.78
N ARG A 251 -14.95 -14.30 -32.75
CA ARG A 251 -14.46 -15.27 -33.73
C ARG A 251 -13.31 -14.73 -34.61
N ASN A 252 -13.23 -13.41 -34.80
CA ASN A 252 -12.17 -12.76 -35.56
C ASN A 252 -10.90 -12.52 -34.74
N GLY A 253 -10.82 -13.02 -33.50
CA GLY A 253 -9.69 -12.85 -32.61
C GLY A 253 -9.67 -11.52 -31.85
N LEU A 254 -10.67 -10.65 -32.02
CA LEU A 254 -10.76 -9.36 -31.34
C LEU A 254 -11.51 -9.51 -30.01
N ALA A 255 -11.01 -8.85 -28.95
CA ALA A 255 -11.72 -8.61 -27.70
C ALA A 255 -11.51 -7.18 -27.27
N TYR A 256 -12.52 -6.56 -26.63
CA TYR A 256 -12.37 -5.23 -26.04
C TYR A 256 -13.22 -5.07 -24.80
N THR A 257 -12.76 -4.21 -23.90
CA THR A 257 -13.45 -3.87 -22.66
C THR A 257 -13.38 -2.36 -22.47
N LEU A 258 -14.52 -1.77 -22.13
CA LEU A 258 -14.65 -0.37 -21.76
C LEU A 258 -15.24 -0.29 -20.36
N SER A 259 -14.68 0.57 -19.49
CA SER A 259 -15.18 0.78 -18.14
C SER A 259 -15.15 2.27 -17.80
N ALA A 260 -16.18 2.73 -17.10
CA ALA A 260 -16.25 4.08 -16.55
C ALA A 260 -16.88 4.04 -15.16
N SER A 261 -16.36 4.86 -14.25
CA SER A 261 -16.93 5.02 -12.93
C SER A 261 -16.87 6.45 -12.42
N ARG A 262 -17.77 6.75 -11.47
CA ARG A 262 -17.89 8.03 -10.77
C ARG A 262 -18.03 7.76 -9.29
N ARG A 263 -17.22 8.43 -8.44
CA ARG A 263 -17.32 8.42 -6.97
C ARG A 263 -17.39 9.85 -6.46
N TRP A 264 -18.23 10.08 -5.43
CA TRP A 264 -18.43 11.44 -4.93
C TRP A 264 -18.82 11.49 -3.45
N ALA A 265 -18.40 12.58 -2.80
CA ALA A 265 -18.89 13.05 -1.50
C ALA A 265 -18.76 14.58 -1.48
N ALA A 266 -19.88 15.30 -1.72
CA ALA A 266 -19.85 16.75 -1.83
C ALA A 266 -19.50 17.45 -0.50
N ASN A 267 -20.00 16.93 0.62
CA ASN A 267 -19.83 17.52 1.95
C ASN A 267 -18.91 16.71 2.88
N GLY A 268 -18.18 15.74 2.32
CA GLY A 268 -17.43 14.75 3.09
C GLY A 268 -18.29 13.53 3.44
N SER A 269 -17.70 12.61 4.18
CA SER A 269 -18.35 11.35 4.57
C SER A 269 -18.22 11.13 6.08
N TRP A 270 -17.48 10.11 6.55
CA TRP A 270 -17.35 9.86 7.99
C TRP A 270 -16.56 10.98 8.70
N VAL A 271 -15.44 11.44 8.14
CA VAL A 271 -14.70 12.62 8.64
C VAL A 271 -15.25 13.86 7.96
N ASP A 272 -15.55 14.90 8.74
CA ASP A 272 -16.13 16.12 8.22
C ASP A 272 -15.19 16.86 7.26
N GLY A 273 -15.75 17.42 6.18
CA GLY A 273 -15.02 18.20 5.18
C GLY A 273 -14.04 17.41 4.30
N THR A 274 -14.08 16.08 4.34
CA THR A 274 -13.32 15.23 3.40
C THR A 274 -14.08 15.08 2.10
N LEU A 275 -14.08 16.14 1.29
CA LEU A 275 -14.70 16.15 -0.02
C LEU A 275 -14.06 15.09 -0.93
N TYR A 276 -14.86 14.46 -1.78
CA TYR A 276 -14.40 13.43 -2.69
C TYR A 276 -15.00 13.62 -4.08
N ASN A 277 -14.15 13.71 -5.08
CA ASN A 277 -14.55 13.89 -6.48
C ASN A 277 -13.61 13.09 -7.37
N ALA A 278 -14.07 11.96 -7.90
CA ALA A 278 -13.26 11.09 -8.73
C ALA A 278 -14.05 10.52 -9.90
N TYR A 279 -13.40 10.48 -11.04
CA TYR A 279 -13.81 9.71 -12.20
C TYR A 279 -12.80 8.63 -12.47
N ALA A 280 -13.18 7.59 -13.19
CA ALA A 280 -12.23 6.61 -13.69
C ALA A 280 -12.71 6.08 -15.03
N PHE A 281 -11.79 5.94 -15.98
CA PHE A 281 -12.03 5.50 -17.33
C PHE A 281 -11.00 4.45 -17.71
N SER A 282 -11.42 3.41 -18.43
CA SER A 282 -10.51 2.44 -19.02
C SER A 282 -11.00 1.98 -20.37
N GLY A 283 -10.07 1.82 -21.30
CA GLY A 283 -10.25 1.14 -22.56
C GLY A 283 -9.15 0.08 -22.74
N ALA A 284 -9.54 -1.14 -23.06
CA ALA A 284 -8.60 -2.21 -23.39
C ALA A 284 -9.04 -2.90 -24.68
N ILE A 285 -8.10 -3.15 -25.58
CA ILE A 285 -8.29 -3.87 -26.85
C ILE A 285 -7.25 -4.97 -26.93
N GLU A 286 -7.71 -6.18 -27.20
CA GLU A 286 -6.88 -7.36 -27.37
C GLU A 286 -7.13 -7.97 -28.74
N TYR A 287 -6.06 -8.32 -29.44
CA TYR A 287 -6.12 -9.01 -30.72
C TYR A 287 -5.31 -10.31 -30.65
N GLN A 288 -6.02 -11.42 -30.70
CA GLN A 288 -5.43 -12.76 -30.77
C GLN A 288 -5.20 -13.11 -32.24
N LEU A 289 -3.95 -12.98 -32.68
CA LEU A 289 -3.56 -13.28 -34.09
C LEU A 289 -3.75 -14.76 -34.40
N ASN A 290 -3.40 -15.63 -33.45
CA ASN A 290 -3.62 -17.07 -33.48
C ASN A 290 -3.54 -17.63 -32.04
N ASN A 291 -3.52 -18.96 -31.89
CA ASN A 291 -3.50 -19.59 -30.57
C ASN A 291 -2.24 -19.29 -29.72
N TYR A 292 -1.19 -18.75 -30.31
CA TYR A 292 0.10 -18.53 -29.67
C TYR A 292 0.43 -17.04 -29.47
N HIS A 293 -0.09 -16.15 -30.31
CA HIS A 293 0.29 -14.74 -30.38
C HIS A 293 -0.90 -13.84 -30.05
N ASN A 294 -0.70 -12.96 -29.09
CA ASN A 294 -1.68 -12.01 -28.62
C ASN A 294 -1.07 -10.61 -28.45
N PHE A 295 -1.77 -9.59 -28.89
CA PHE A 295 -1.45 -8.18 -28.67
C PHE A 295 -2.53 -7.54 -27.81
N ASN A 296 -2.15 -6.73 -26.84
CA ASN A 296 -3.07 -6.06 -25.93
C ASN A 296 -2.66 -4.61 -25.72
N LEU A 297 -3.59 -3.67 -25.89
CA LEU A 297 -3.41 -2.25 -25.60
C LEU A 297 -4.40 -1.84 -24.52
N VAL A 298 -3.91 -1.25 -23.44
CA VAL A 298 -4.70 -0.80 -22.29
C VAL A 298 -4.44 0.67 -22.03
N GLY A 299 -5.51 1.42 -21.81
CA GLY A 299 -5.47 2.78 -21.31
C GLY A 299 -6.27 2.91 -20.01
N LEU A 300 -5.68 3.53 -18.99
CA LEU A 300 -6.28 3.81 -17.67
C LEU A 300 -6.16 5.29 -17.37
N PHE A 301 -7.22 5.90 -16.85
CA PHE A 301 -7.21 7.28 -16.39
C PHE A 301 -8.20 7.47 -15.25
N SER A 302 -7.70 7.79 -14.05
CA SER A 302 -8.52 7.92 -12.85
C SER A 302 -8.27 9.26 -12.15
N PRO A 303 -8.74 10.39 -12.70
CA PRO A 303 -8.57 11.68 -12.05
C PRO A 303 -9.37 11.76 -10.75
N ILE A 304 -8.70 12.26 -9.70
CA ILE A 304 -9.28 12.38 -8.35
C ILE A 304 -8.89 13.71 -7.71
N LYS A 305 -9.84 14.33 -7.02
CA LYS A 305 -9.63 15.41 -6.05
C LYS A 305 -10.32 15.02 -4.74
N ARG A 306 -9.56 14.96 -3.64
CA ARG A 306 -10.09 14.62 -2.32
C ARG A 306 -9.54 15.52 -1.23
N GLY A 307 -10.36 15.85 -0.24
CA GLY A 307 -9.95 16.56 0.96
C GLY A 307 -9.22 15.61 1.93
N LYS A 308 -8.17 16.12 2.56
CA LYS A 308 -7.39 15.39 3.58
C LYS A 308 -7.94 15.62 4.99
N THR A 309 -7.58 14.71 5.89
CA THR A 309 -7.81 14.81 7.33
C THR A 309 -6.55 15.30 8.05
N SER A 310 -6.72 15.90 9.22
CA SER A 310 -5.60 16.29 10.10
C SER A 310 -5.38 15.22 11.16
N PRO A 311 -4.12 14.85 11.45
CA PRO A 311 -3.84 14.19 12.72
C PRO A 311 -4.09 15.17 13.88
N LEU A 312 -4.77 14.68 14.93
CA LEU A 312 -5.29 15.50 16.03
C LEU A 312 -4.51 15.24 17.34
N THR A 313 -4.35 16.28 18.16
CA THR A 313 -3.92 16.09 19.56
C THR A 313 -5.04 15.49 20.39
N ARG A 314 -4.72 14.87 21.53
CA ARG A 314 -5.73 14.35 22.46
C ARG A 314 -6.71 15.46 22.87
N GLU A 315 -6.20 16.65 23.20
CA GLU A 315 -7.01 17.82 23.55
C GLU A 315 -8.06 18.16 22.46
N ALA A 316 -7.65 18.17 21.19
CA ALA A 316 -8.57 18.45 20.08
C ALA A 316 -9.63 17.36 19.92
N ILE A 317 -9.27 16.08 20.15
CA ILE A 317 -10.21 14.96 20.12
C ILE A 317 -11.23 15.05 21.28
N ASP A 318 -10.76 15.36 22.48
CA ASP A 318 -11.59 15.47 23.68
C ASP A 318 -12.60 16.64 23.59
N LEU A 319 -12.21 17.75 22.93
CA LEU A 319 -13.07 18.91 22.73
C LEU A 319 -14.07 18.73 21.57
N MET A 320 -13.67 18.11 20.47
CA MET A 320 -14.43 18.10 19.21
C MET A 320 -14.85 16.73 18.73
N GLY A 321 -14.32 15.66 19.33
CA GLY A 321 -14.62 14.27 18.96
C GLY A 321 -13.79 13.75 17.77
N TYR A 322 -13.98 12.47 17.48
CA TYR A 322 -13.20 11.69 16.50
C TYR A 322 -13.46 12.07 15.04
N ARG A 323 -14.54 12.77 14.71
CA ARG A 323 -14.89 13.17 13.33
C ARG A 323 -14.36 14.55 12.96
N TYR A 324 -13.75 15.25 13.91
CA TYR A 324 -13.24 16.60 13.72
C TYR A 324 -12.15 16.67 12.67
N ASN A 325 -12.19 17.71 11.84
CA ASN A 325 -11.17 18.01 10.85
C ASN A 325 -11.01 19.54 10.72
N PRO A 326 -9.89 20.13 11.13
CA PRO A 326 -9.68 21.60 11.09
C PRO A 326 -9.38 22.13 9.68
N TYR A 327 -9.14 21.28 8.69
CA TYR A 327 -8.68 21.70 7.36
C TYR A 327 -9.77 22.28 6.47
N TRP A 328 -11.03 22.17 6.84
CA TRP A 328 -12.14 22.73 6.06
C TRP A 328 -12.83 23.89 6.81
N GLY A 329 -13.56 24.69 6.04
CA GLY A 329 -14.46 25.72 6.53
C GLY A 329 -15.54 26.02 5.50
N ASP A 330 -16.55 26.77 5.93
CA ASP A 330 -17.60 27.28 5.03
C ASP A 330 -17.07 28.39 4.15
N GLN A 331 -17.35 28.32 2.86
CA GLN A 331 -17.13 29.39 1.89
C GLN A 331 -18.41 29.62 1.08
N GLN A 332 -19.19 30.63 1.43
CA GLN A 332 -20.42 31.01 0.74
C GLN A 332 -21.48 29.88 0.68
N GLY A 333 -21.56 29.07 1.74
CA GLY A 333 -22.50 27.95 1.86
C GLY A 333 -21.94 26.60 1.41
N ASP A 334 -20.74 26.57 0.81
CA ASP A 334 -20.06 25.35 0.42
C ASP A 334 -18.93 24.99 1.38
N LYS A 335 -18.76 23.70 1.68
CA LYS A 335 -17.60 23.21 2.43
C LYS A 335 -16.37 23.23 1.54
N ARG A 336 -15.33 23.98 1.93
CA ARG A 336 -14.04 24.03 1.25
C ARG A 336 -12.93 23.49 2.14
N ASN A 337 -12.20 22.48 1.68
CA ASN A 337 -11.04 21.95 2.36
C ASN A 337 -9.76 22.62 1.81
N SER A 338 -8.89 23.07 2.69
CA SER A 338 -7.63 23.74 2.33
C SER A 338 -6.55 22.75 1.87
N ARG A 339 -6.65 21.49 2.32
CA ARG A 339 -5.69 20.44 2.02
C ARG A 339 -6.34 19.37 1.15
N ASN A 340 -6.12 19.47 -0.14
CA ASN A 340 -6.62 18.51 -1.11
C ASN A 340 -5.46 17.74 -1.72
N ARG A 341 -5.69 16.45 -1.97
CA ARG A 341 -4.86 15.65 -2.87
C ARG A 341 -5.52 15.60 -4.25
N ILE A 342 -4.75 15.92 -5.27
CA ILE A 342 -5.19 15.96 -6.66
C ILE A 342 -4.30 14.98 -7.43
N ILE A 343 -4.89 14.03 -8.15
CA ILE A 343 -4.14 13.04 -8.93
C ILE A 343 -4.73 13.03 -10.34
N SER A 344 -3.87 13.12 -11.34
CA SER A 344 -4.23 13.09 -12.75
C SER A 344 -3.08 12.47 -13.54
N GLU A 345 -2.97 11.13 -13.55
CA GLU A 345 -1.88 10.39 -14.19
C GLU A 345 -2.43 9.27 -15.08
N PRO A 346 -2.65 9.49 -16.38
CA PRO A 346 -2.99 8.43 -17.31
C PRO A 346 -1.85 7.43 -17.50
N ILE A 347 -2.24 6.17 -17.73
CA ILE A 347 -1.34 5.03 -17.94
C ILE A 347 -1.74 4.35 -19.24
N PHE A 348 -0.76 4.08 -20.12
CA PHE A 348 -0.92 3.28 -21.32
C PHE A 348 0.05 2.11 -21.30
N VAL A 349 -0.45 0.91 -21.62
CA VAL A 349 0.35 -0.30 -21.70
C VAL A 349 0.06 -1.03 -23.00
N LEU A 350 1.09 -1.28 -23.79
CA LEU A 350 1.07 -2.13 -24.98
C LEU A 350 1.82 -3.42 -24.66
N SER A 351 1.15 -4.57 -24.79
CA SER A 351 1.72 -5.88 -24.50
C SER A 351 1.66 -6.79 -25.72
N TYR A 352 2.76 -7.48 -25.97
CA TYR A 352 2.82 -8.64 -26.83
C TYR A 352 3.03 -9.89 -25.99
N ASN A 353 2.16 -10.88 -26.14
CA ASN A 353 2.22 -12.13 -25.40
C ASN A 353 2.34 -13.29 -26.40
N TYR A 354 3.38 -14.08 -26.25
CA TYR A 354 3.56 -15.36 -26.92
C TYR A 354 3.45 -16.47 -25.88
N GLN A 355 2.64 -17.47 -26.17
CA GLN A 355 2.52 -18.66 -25.33
C GLN A 355 2.33 -19.89 -26.21
N LYS A 356 3.28 -20.79 -26.13
CA LYS A 356 3.19 -22.13 -26.76
C LYS A 356 3.61 -23.17 -25.73
N ASP A 357 2.73 -24.10 -25.44
CA ASP A 357 2.89 -25.09 -24.38
C ASP A 357 3.24 -24.39 -23.05
N ASP A 358 4.41 -24.64 -22.51
CA ASP A 358 4.91 -24.03 -21.26
C ASP A 358 5.90 -22.90 -21.49
N THR A 359 6.19 -22.56 -22.74
CA THR A 359 7.04 -21.44 -23.11
C THR A 359 6.18 -20.17 -23.23
N ARG A 360 6.58 -19.12 -22.52
CA ARG A 360 5.92 -17.82 -22.51
C ARG A 360 6.94 -16.72 -22.72
N LEU A 361 6.61 -15.76 -23.60
CA LEU A 361 7.34 -14.51 -23.77
C LEU A 361 6.32 -13.36 -23.66
N ASN A 362 6.59 -12.42 -22.77
CA ASN A 362 5.85 -11.18 -22.66
C ASN A 362 6.80 -10.03 -22.98
N VAL A 363 6.38 -9.11 -23.83
CA VAL A 363 7.09 -7.86 -24.13
C VAL A 363 6.09 -6.72 -23.92
N ASP A 364 6.37 -5.87 -22.95
CA ASP A 364 5.45 -4.83 -22.51
C ASP A 364 6.11 -3.46 -22.61
N LEU A 365 5.39 -2.49 -23.16
CA LEU A 365 5.76 -1.08 -23.24
C LEU A 365 4.76 -0.26 -22.45
N GLY A 366 5.22 0.49 -21.47
CA GLY A 366 4.41 1.34 -20.61
C GLY A 366 4.77 2.80 -20.76
N TYR A 367 3.75 3.65 -20.80
CA TYR A 367 3.92 5.10 -20.69
C TYR A 367 2.92 5.67 -19.69
N GLN A 368 3.45 6.24 -18.61
CA GLN A 368 2.70 6.93 -17.57
C GLN A 368 3.14 8.37 -17.52
N PHE A 369 2.19 9.31 -17.42
CA PHE A 369 2.50 10.72 -17.31
C PHE A 369 1.39 11.44 -16.55
N GLY A 370 1.66 12.65 -16.08
CA GLY A 370 0.67 13.46 -15.39
C GLY A 370 1.20 14.04 -14.10
N GLU A 371 0.30 14.36 -13.18
CA GLU A 371 0.67 15.09 -11.97
C GLU A 371 -0.08 14.63 -10.72
N ILE A 372 0.61 14.76 -9.60
CA ILE A 372 0.06 14.64 -8.25
C ILE A 372 0.27 15.98 -7.55
N GLY A 373 -0.83 16.58 -7.06
CA GLY A 373 -0.81 17.84 -6.32
C GLY A 373 -1.26 17.65 -4.88
N ASN A 374 -0.68 18.43 -3.96
CA ASN A 374 -1.10 18.52 -2.56
C ASN A 374 -1.29 19.99 -2.21
N THR A 375 -2.55 20.43 -2.00
CA THR A 375 -2.82 21.80 -1.62
C THR A 375 -2.62 22.05 -0.15
N ARG A 376 -2.29 23.29 0.20
CA ARG A 376 -2.21 23.80 1.57
C ARG A 376 -2.34 25.32 1.59
N ILE A 377 -2.75 25.89 2.74
CA ILE A 377 -2.60 27.31 2.96
C ILE A 377 -1.13 27.62 3.22
N SER A 378 -0.59 28.57 2.47
CA SER A 378 0.71 29.18 2.70
C SER A 378 0.50 30.65 3.02
N TYR A 379 1.37 31.21 3.88
CA TYR A 379 1.24 32.57 4.34
C TYR A 379 2.63 33.22 4.49
N GLY A 380 2.70 34.52 4.19
CA GLY A 380 3.90 35.32 4.35
C GLY A 380 3.67 36.36 5.39
N ASN A 381 4.53 36.43 6.40
CA ASN A 381 4.48 37.41 7.51
C ASN A 381 3.09 37.59 8.16
N ALA A 382 2.38 36.49 8.36
CA ALA A 382 1.06 36.39 8.93
C ALA A 382 0.98 35.24 9.93
N GLN A 383 0.03 35.28 10.87
CA GLN A 383 -0.15 34.20 11.84
C GLN A 383 -0.78 32.96 11.18
N ASN A 384 -0.46 31.79 11.72
CA ASN A 384 -1.05 30.52 11.27
C ASN A 384 -2.58 30.57 11.37
N PRO A 385 -3.32 30.37 10.26
CA PRO A 385 -4.77 30.47 10.25
C PRO A 385 -5.48 29.23 10.79
N GLU A 386 -4.80 28.09 10.93
CA GLU A 386 -5.43 26.83 11.38
C GLU A 386 -6.09 27.01 12.76
N PRO A 387 -7.36 26.57 12.94
CA PRO A 387 -8.08 26.78 14.20
C PRO A 387 -7.46 26.03 15.38
N ASN A 388 -6.89 24.84 15.16
CA ASN A 388 -6.20 24.04 16.17
C ASN A 388 -4.69 24.31 16.24
N TYR A 389 -4.24 25.48 15.78
CA TYR A 389 -2.87 25.91 16.01
C TYR A 389 -2.60 26.05 17.51
N TYR A 390 -1.47 25.51 17.99
CA TYR A 390 -1.22 25.35 19.43
C TYR A 390 -1.40 26.65 20.26
N LYS A 391 -1.03 27.84 19.71
CA LYS A 391 -1.26 29.16 20.41
C LYS A 391 -2.73 29.54 20.51
N LYS A 392 -3.64 28.85 19.87
CA LYS A 392 -5.08 29.02 19.95
C LYS A 392 -5.76 27.98 20.84
N MET A 393 -4.97 27.02 21.38
CA MET A 393 -5.49 25.94 22.22
C MET A 393 -5.35 26.25 23.71
N PRO A 394 -6.28 25.78 24.57
CA PRO A 394 -6.24 25.99 26.02
C PRO A 394 -4.92 25.57 26.67
N SER A 395 -4.39 24.41 26.29
CA SER A 395 -3.15 23.83 26.83
C SER A 395 -1.96 24.77 26.73
N TYR A 396 -1.88 25.60 25.71
CA TYR A 396 -0.77 26.56 25.54
C TYR A 396 -0.72 27.56 26.72
N TYR A 397 -1.88 28.07 27.18
CA TYR A 397 -1.97 29.05 28.29
C TYR A 397 -1.85 28.37 29.65
N LEU A 398 -2.33 27.15 29.81
CA LEU A 398 -2.15 26.35 31.02
C LEU A 398 -0.67 26.03 31.29
N ASN A 399 0.12 25.73 30.25
CA ASN A 399 1.51 25.32 30.37
C ASN A 399 2.50 26.49 30.38
N GLN A 400 2.04 27.76 30.38
CA GLN A 400 2.89 28.92 30.62
C GLN A 400 3.30 29.01 32.10
N GLN A 401 4.31 29.82 32.40
CA GLN A 401 4.77 30.09 33.75
C GLN A 401 4.78 31.61 33.97
N PRO A 402 3.85 32.15 34.77
CA PRO A 402 2.75 31.45 35.46
C PRO A 402 1.67 31.00 34.48
N SER A 403 0.89 29.97 34.85
CA SER A 403 -0.27 29.50 34.06
C SER A 403 -1.37 30.58 34.03
N ASP A 404 -2.01 30.69 32.85
CA ASP A 404 -3.15 31.61 32.65
C ASP A 404 -4.44 30.84 32.44
N GLU A 405 -5.08 30.41 33.54
CA GLU A 405 -6.31 29.64 33.51
C GLU A 405 -7.49 30.42 32.89
N ALA A 406 -7.53 31.76 33.12
CA ALA A 406 -8.59 32.59 32.58
C ALA A 406 -8.50 32.66 31.04
N MET A 407 -7.31 32.84 30.50
CA MET A 407 -7.09 32.83 29.06
C MET A 407 -7.29 31.45 28.47
N ALA A 408 -6.92 30.38 29.16
CA ALA A 408 -7.18 29.00 28.71
C ALA A 408 -8.67 28.72 28.55
N GLU A 409 -9.52 29.13 29.53
CA GLU A 409 -10.96 28.94 29.42
C GLU A 409 -11.58 29.84 28.33
N LEU A 410 -11.08 31.07 28.15
CA LEU A 410 -11.48 31.95 27.05
C LEU A 410 -11.17 31.30 25.69
N GLN A 411 -9.96 30.78 25.51
CA GLN A 411 -9.55 30.12 24.26
C GLN A 411 -10.31 28.81 24.02
N LYS A 412 -10.64 28.05 25.05
CA LYS A 412 -11.49 26.87 24.94
C LYS A 412 -12.87 27.23 24.39
N ASN A 413 -13.50 28.26 24.98
CA ASN A 413 -14.81 28.73 24.52
C ASN A 413 -14.75 29.31 23.10
N TYR A 414 -13.67 30.02 22.76
CA TYR A 414 -13.45 30.52 21.42
C TYR A 414 -13.29 29.37 20.41
N PHE A 415 -12.47 28.37 20.73
CA PHE A 415 -12.23 27.20 19.87
C PHE A 415 -13.50 26.39 19.65
N LEU A 416 -14.29 26.12 20.67
CA LEU A 416 -15.56 25.40 20.56
C LEU A 416 -16.54 26.08 19.58
N ASN A 417 -16.54 27.42 19.52
CA ASN A 417 -17.40 28.18 18.62
C ASN A 417 -16.78 28.46 17.24
N ASN A 418 -15.43 28.37 17.09
CA ASN A 418 -14.68 28.73 15.90
C ASN A 418 -13.68 27.62 15.53
N SER A 419 -14.14 26.38 15.54
CA SER A 419 -13.28 25.20 15.34
C SER A 419 -12.95 24.93 13.86
N GLN A 420 -13.51 25.66 12.92
CA GLN A 420 -13.30 25.49 11.49
C GLN A 420 -12.49 26.64 10.90
N LEU A 421 -11.85 26.38 9.74
CA LEU A 421 -11.11 27.39 9.01
C LEU A 421 -12.03 28.52 8.54
N ASN A 422 -11.71 29.77 8.90
CA ASN A 422 -12.50 30.94 8.48
C ASN A 422 -11.99 31.48 7.13
N TRP A 423 -12.58 31.06 6.04
CA TRP A 423 -12.23 31.54 4.71
C TRP A 423 -12.50 33.02 4.52
N ALA A 424 -13.57 33.56 5.12
CA ALA A 424 -13.92 34.97 5.00
C ALA A 424 -12.83 35.89 5.58
N ASP A 425 -12.22 35.52 6.69
CA ASP A 425 -11.11 36.28 7.30
C ASP A 425 -9.87 36.27 6.42
N LEU A 426 -9.56 35.13 5.78
CA LEU A 426 -8.41 35.03 4.84
C LEU A 426 -8.61 35.93 3.62
N TYR A 427 -9.79 35.94 3.04
CA TYR A 427 -10.14 36.83 1.93
C TYR A 427 -10.15 38.30 2.37
N ALA A 428 -10.65 38.62 3.55
CA ALA A 428 -10.68 39.97 4.09
C ALA A 428 -9.26 40.51 4.33
N ALA A 429 -8.38 39.68 4.90
CA ALA A 429 -6.98 40.05 5.13
C ALA A 429 -6.26 40.41 3.82
N ASN A 430 -6.49 39.63 2.76
CA ASN A 430 -5.86 39.89 1.45
C ASN A 430 -6.45 41.14 0.74
N ARG A 431 -7.78 41.30 0.76
CA ARG A 431 -8.46 42.42 0.11
C ARG A 431 -8.18 43.77 0.78
N ASN A 432 -7.96 43.75 2.09
CA ASN A 432 -7.67 44.95 2.86
C ASN A 432 -6.18 45.37 2.79
N ALA A 433 -5.31 44.59 2.15
CA ALA A 433 -3.92 44.95 1.91
C ALA A 433 -3.83 46.12 0.94
N THR A 434 -3.27 47.24 1.40
CA THR A 434 -3.20 48.48 0.62
C THR A 434 -2.35 48.40 -0.65
N ASP A 435 -1.38 47.49 -0.66
CA ASP A 435 -0.50 47.23 -1.79
C ASP A 435 -1.02 46.10 -2.71
N GLY A 436 -2.16 45.50 -2.36
CA GLY A 436 -2.78 44.39 -3.10
C GLY A 436 -2.08 43.03 -2.93
N ARG A 437 -1.13 42.94 -1.98
CA ARG A 437 -0.41 41.68 -1.69
C ARG A 437 -1.28 40.72 -0.90
N SER A 438 -1.30 39.47 -1.33
CA SER A 438 -1.88 38.37 -0.54
C SER A 438 -1.00 38.06 0.68
N ALA A 439 -1.60 38.08 1.88
CA ALA A 439 -0.98 37.55 3.10
C ALA A 439 -1.12 36.03 3.16
N PHE A 440 -2.20 35.49 2.59
CA PHE A 440 -2.54 34.06 2.53
C PHE A 440 -2.81 33.65 1.09
N ILE A 441 -2.36 32.45 0.74
CA ILE A 441 -2.67 31.81 -0.54
C ILE A 441 -3.01 30.33 -0.31
N VAL A 442 -3.74 29.73 -1.25
CA VAL A 442 -3.70 28.27 -1.41
C VAL A 442 -2.54 27.96 -2.35
N SER A 443 -1.57 27.21 -1.88
CA SER A 443 -0.49 26.66 -2.71
C SER A 443 -0.70 25.19 -3.02
N ASN A 444 -0.12 24.71 -4.11
CA ASN A 444 -0.17 23.31 -4.52
C ASN A 444 1.26 22.80 -4.74
N ASP A 445 1.70 21.85 -3.91
CA ASP A 445 2.96 21.13 -4.11
C ASP A 445 2.73 20.07 -5.20
N VAL A 446 3.30 20.26 -6.38
CA VAL A 446 3.08 19.44 -7.58
C VAL A 446 4.29 18.56 -7.87
N ASN A 447 4.04 17.29 -8.09
CA ASN A 447 4.95 16.33 -8.69
C ASN A 447 4.39 15.93 -10.06
N ARG A 448 5.04 16.35 -11.16
CA ARG A 448 4.68 16.01 -12.53
C ARG A 448 5.68 15.01 -13.08
N GLU A 449 5.25 13.76 -13.25
CA GLU A 449 6.11 12.67 -13.67
C GLU A 449 5.79 12.18 -15.08
N ARG A 450 6.83 11.76 -15.79
CA ARG A 450 6.77 11.06 -17.07
C ARG A 450 7.66 9.84 -16.97
N THR A 451 7.08 8.67 -17.12
CA THR A 451 7.79 7.39 -17.03
C THR A 451 7.55 6.58 -18.29
N PHE A 452 8.62 6.26 -19.00
CA PHE A 452 8.63 5.25 -20.05
C PHE A 452 9.23 3.96 -19.49
N THR A 453 8.57 2.83 -19.73
CA THR A 453 8.99 1.52 -19.25
C THR A 453 8.97 0.50 -20.37
N THR A 454 10.01 -0.32 -20.46
CA THR A 454 10.04 -1.54 -21.27
C THR A 454 10.26 -2.73 -20.35
N ASN A 455 9.47 -3.78 -20.49
CA ASN A 455 9.62 -5.04 -19.77
C ASN A 455 9.67 -6.20 -20.77
N VAL A 456 10.58 -7.12 -20.56
CA VAL A 456 10.64 -8.40 -21.27
C VAL A 456 10.69 -9.51 -20.24
N ASN A 457 9.73 -10.43 -20.28
CA ASN A 457 9.69 -11.59 -19.39
C ASN A 457 9.61 -12.87 -20.24
N PHE A 458 10.54 -13.78 -20.02
CA PHE A 458 10.65 -15.04 -20.74
C PHE A 458 10.65 -16.22 -19.76
N SER A 459 9.78 -17.19 -19.98
CA SER A 459 9.67 -18.40 -19.17
C SER A 459 9.59 -19.61 -20.07
N THR A 460 10.44 -20.61 -19.83
CA THR A 460 10.48 -21.84 -20.63
C THR A 460 10.95 -23.04 -19.81
N PRO A 461 10.44 -24.25 -20.05
CA PRO A 461 11.08 -25.46 -19.56
C PRO A 461 12.43 -25.66 -20.26
N VAL A 462 13.50 -25.82 -19.46
CA VAL A 462 14.84 -26.14 -19.95
C VAL A 462 15.00 -27.67 -20.07
N TYR A 463 14.41 -28.37 -19.08
CA TYR A 463 14.27 -29.84 -19.07
C TYR A 463 12.87 -30.19 -18.53
N GLU A 464 12.50 -31.46 -18.56
CA GLU A 464 11.17 -31.92 -18.07
C GLU A 464 10.87 -31.48 -16.64
N ASN A 465 11.89 -31.37 -15.81
CA ASN A 465 11.77 -31.01 -14.39
C ASN A 465 12.40 -29.66 -14.04
N ILE A 466 12.87 -28.89 -15.01
CA ILE A 466 13.52 -27.59 -14.78
C ILE A 466 12.84 -26.53 -15.64
N LYS A 467 12.30 -25.49 -14.99
CA LYS A 467 11.74 -24.31 -15.64
C LYS A 467 12.63 -23.10 -15.34
N SER A 468 12.93 -22.32 -16.35
CA SER A 468 13.63 -21.03 -16.22
C SER A 468 12.65 -19.89 -16.47
N THR A 469 12.71 -18.86 -15.62
CA THR A 469 11.97 -17.61 -15.80
C THR A 469 12.96 -16.47 -15.64
N SER A 470 13.04 -15.59 -16.65
CA SER A 470 13.96 -14.43 -16.63
C SER A 470 13.23 -13.18 -17.09
N GLY A 471 13.60 -12.04 -16.55
CA GLY A 471 13.00 -10.76 -16.92
C GLY A 471 14.02 -9.63 -16.94
N LEU A 472 13.74 -8.64 -17.80
CA LEU A 472 14.52 -7.41 -17.94
C LEU A 472 13.55 -6.23 -17.98
N VAL A 473 13.73 -5.28 -17.08
CA VAL A 473 12.96 -4.03 -17.01
C VAL A 473 13.91 -2.85 -17.21
N TYR A 474 13.55 -1.94 -18.09
CA TYR A 474 14.16 -0.62 -18.22
C TYR A 474 13.12 0.46 -18.01
N ARG A 475 13.43 1.46 -17.17
CA ARG A 475 12.58 2.62 -16.94
C ARG A 475 13.37 3.90 -17.12
N ARG A 476 12.81 4.86 -17.85
CA ARG A 476 13.26 6.25 -17.92
C ARG A 476 12.23 7.13 -17.23
N ILE A 477 12.65 7.85 -16.19
CA ILE A 477 11.78 8.67 -15.35
C ILE A 477 12.28 10.11 -15.38
N THR A 478 11.36 11.03 -15.61
CA THR A 478 11.57 12.48 -15.45
C THR A 478 10.45 13.03 -14.59
N SER A 479 10.80 13.70 -13.49
CA SER A 479 9.86 14.24 -12.52
C SER A 479 10.14 15.71 -12.29
N ASP A 480 9.20 16.59 -12.65
CA ASP A 480 9.25 18.03 -12.37
C ASP A 480 8.50 18.30 -11.06
N ASN A 481 9.19 18.88 -10.08
CA ASN A 481 8.67 19.12 -8.73
C ASN A 481 8.71 20.60 -8.41
N TYR A 482 7.57 21.17 -8.06
CA TYR A 482 7.46 22.61 -7.79
C TYR A 482 6.25 22.95 -6.91
N ALA A 483 6.31 24.11 -6.23
CA ALA A 483 5.13 24.69 -5.62
C ALA A 483 4.46 25.68 -6.60
N LEU A 484 3.14 25.66 -6.64
CA LEU A 484 2.31 26.50 -7.49
C LEU A 484 1.40 27.39 -6.64
N VAL A 485 1.16 28.63 -7.05
CA VAL A 485 0.10 29.48 -6.49
C VAL A 485 -1.23 29.02 -7.07
N ASP A 486 -2.04 28.31 -6.28
CA ASP A 486 -3.33 27.75 -6.72
C ASP A 486 -4.47 28.78 -6.63
N ASP A 487 -4.52 29.56 -5.54
CA ASP A 487 -5.52 30.62 -5.31
C ASP A 487 -4.92 31.75 -4.47
N LEU A 488 -5.05 32.98 -4.94
CA LEU A 488 -4.59 34.19 -4.27
C LEU A 488 -5.51 34.69 -3.14
N LEU A 489 -6.67 34.03 -2.93
CA LEU A 489 -7.66 34.36 -1.94
C LEU A 489 -8.07 35.86 -1.93
N GLY A 490 -8.24 36.43 -3.13
CA GLY A 490 -8.73 37.79 -3.34
C GLY A 490 -7.70 38.90 -3.35
N GLY A 491 -6.41 38.61 -3.24
CA GLY A 491 -5.32 39.55 -3.49
C GLY A 491 -4.89 39.56 -4.97
N ASN A 492 -3.98 40.44 -5.33
CA ASN A 492 -3.52 40.61 -6.71
C ASN A 492 -2.25 39.81 -7.01
N TYR A 493 -1.41 39.57 -6.02
CA TYR A 493 -0.16 38.80 -6.12
C TYR A 493 0.30 38.27 -4.79
N PHE A 494 1.19 37.27 -4.79
CA PHE A 494 1.92 36.79 -3.64
C PHE A 494 3.42 36.99 -3.85
N MET A 495 4.16 37.30 -2.77
CA MET A 495 5.61 37.51 -2.86
C MET A 495 6.37 36.19 -2.78
N ASN A 496 7.23 35.92 -3.76
CA ASN A 496 8.17 34.80 -3.74
C ASN A 496 9.39 35.12 -2.87
N TYR A 497 9.16 35.19 -1.56
CA TYR A 497 10.12 35.68 -0.60
C TYR A 497 10.05 34.91 0.71
N ASP A 498 11.20 34.49 1.23
CA ASP A 498 11.31 33.93 2.57
C ASP A 498 11.42 35.06 3.58
N TYR A 499 10.40 35.21 4.41
CA TYR A 499 10.34 36.26 5.43
C TYR A 499 11.16 35.89 6.68
N PHE A 500 11.51 34.62 6.89
CA PHE A 500 12.36 34.20 7.99
C PHE A 500 13.83 34.55 7.68
N GLU A 501 14.32 34.19 6.53
CA GLU A 501 15.68 34.40 6.07
C GLU A 501 15.90 35.77 5.41
N SER A 502 14.82 36.51 5.19
CA SER A 502 14.85 37.78 4.47
C SER A 502 15.50 37.69 3.09
N GLN A 503 15.25 36.60 2.37
CA GLN A 503 15.81 36.27 1.06
C GLN A 503 14.71 35.88 0.04
N PRO A 504 14.93 36.15 -1.26
CA PRO A 504 14.03 35.59 -2.30
C PRO A 504 14.26 34.10 -2.45
N TYR A 505 13.18 33.32 -2.61
CA TYR A 505 13.28 31.88 -2.93
C TYR A 505 13.90 31.62 -4.33
N ASN A 506 13.86 32.63 -5.23
CA ASN A 506 14.55 32.59 -6.52
C ASN A 506 15.16 33.96 -6.84
N SER A 507 16.47 34.09 -6.67
CA SER A 507 17.18 35.33 -6.94
C SER A 507 17.52 35.56 -8.42
N LEU A 508 17.26 34.57 -9.29
CA LEU A 508 17.41 34.70 -10.75
C LEU A 508 16.30 35.58 -11.32
N GLU A 509 15.17 35.75 -10.62
CA GLU A 509 14.03 36.51 -11.06
C GLU A 509 14.05 37.92 -10.45
N ALA A 510 13.99 38.94 -11.28
CA ALA A 510 13.89 40.34 -10.82
C ALA A 510 12.49 40.63 -10.23
N ASP A 511 11.42 40.16 -10.89
CA ASP A 511 10.06 40.27 -10.38
C ASP A 511 9.71 39.12 -9.47
N ARG A 512 9.46 39.43 -8.20
CA ARG A 512 9.12 38.47 -7.15
C ARG A 512 7.62 38.32 -6.95
N LYS A 513 6.80 39.07 -7.69
CA LYS A 513 5.34 39.00 -7.63
C LYS A 513 4.86 37.80 -8.40
N LYS A 514 4.12 36.92 -7.73
CA LYS A 514 3.56 35.68 -8.29
C LYS A 514 2.04 35.77 -8.38
N GLN A 515 1.52 35.44 -9.53
CA GLN A 515 0.09 35.33 -9.80
C GLN A 515 -0.39 33.90 -9.70
N GLN A 516 -1.69 33.68 -9.77
CA GLN A 516 -2.27 32.35 -9.85
C GLN A 516 -1.70 31.58 -11.06
N GLY A 517 -1.24 30.37 -10.85
CA GLY A 517 -0.58 29.53 -11.84
C GLY A 517 0.95 29.66 -11.89
N ASP A 518 1.55 30.64 -11.19
CA ASP A 518 2.99 30.81 -11.15
C ASP A 518 3.66 29.83 -10.17
N LYS A 519 4.88 29.43 -10.51
CA LYS A 519 5.75 28.67 -9.60
C LYS A 519 6.37 29.60 -8.57
N TRP A 520 6.43 29.12 -7.32
CA TRP A 520 7.01 29.86 -6.20
C TRP A 520 7.71 28.88 -5.24
N ASN A 521 8.42 29.38 -4.25
CA ASN A 521 9.15 28.65 -3.22
C ASN A 521 10.26 27.76 -3.80
N TYR A 522 9.94 26.66 -4.46
CA TYR A 522 10.93 25.76 -5.05
C TYR A 522 10.49 25.23 -6.44
N SER A 523 11.52 24.92 -7.26
CA SER A 523 11.31 24.21 -8.53
C SER A 523 12.58 23.43 -8.88
N TYR A 524 12.43 22.12 -9.12
CA TYR A 524 13.52 21.23 -9.52
C TYR A 524 12.99 20.05 -10.34
N ALA A 525 13.88 19.44 -11.13
CA ALA A 525 13.63 18.21 -11.84
C ALA A 525 14.49 17.07 -11.27
N LEU A 526 13.97 15.85 -11.36
CA LEU A 526 14.70 14.60 -11.13
C LEU A 526 14.72 13.79 -12.41
N ASN A 527 15.89 13.36 -12.83
CA ASN A 527 16.08 12.50 -13.98
C ASN A 527 16.70 11.18 -13.51
N SER A 528 16.13 10.06 -13.96
CA SER A 528 16.56 8.73 -13.51
C SER A 528 16.43 7.68 -14.61
N ASN A 529 17.36 6.74 -14.63
CA ASN A 529 17.24 5.47 -15.33
C ASN A 529 17.28 4.33 -14.33
N VAL A 530 16.40 3.35 -14.51
CA VAL A 530 16.34 2.13 -13.71
C VAL A 530 16.48 0.93 -14.64
N VAL A 531 17.37 0.01 -14.30
CA VAL A 531 17.51 -1.29 -14.98
C VAL A 531 17.40 -2.39 -13.93
N GLU A 532 16.50 -3.32 -14.12
CA GLU A 532 16.37 -4.52 -13.30
C GLU A 532 16.43 -5.76 -14.20
N ALA A 533 17.27 -6.71 -13.86
CA ALA A 533 17.32 -8.01 -14.51
C ALA A 533 17.20 -9.10 -13.46
N PHE A 534 16.36 -10.10 -13.70
CA PHE A 534 16.26 -11.26 -12.82
C PHE A 534 16.24 -12.56 -13.60
N SER A 535 16.67 -13.63 -12.93
CA SER A 535 16.52 -14.99 -13.41
C SER A 535 16.15 -15.92 -12.25
N GLN A 536 15.26 -16.84 -12.51
CA GLN A 536 14.74 -17.83 -11.58
C GLN A 536 14.78 -19.22 -12.24
N LEU A 537 15.30 -20.20 -11.50
CA LEU A 537 15.26 -21.61 -11.87
C LEU A 537 14.38 -22.37 -10.88
N GLU A 538 13.48 -23.15 -11.40
CA GLU A 538 12.56 -24.02 -10.64
C GLU A 538 12.86 -25.49 -10.98
N PHE A 539 13.09 -26.28 -9.93
CA PHE A 539 13.36 -27.71 -10.03
C PHE A 539 12.19 -28.45 -9.41
N THR A 540 11.50 -29.26 -10.21
CA THR A 540 10.34 -30.03 -9.76
C THR A 540 10.70 -31.51 -9.65
N PHE A 541 10.64 -32.05 -8.44
CA PHE A 541 10.85 -33.47 -8.14
C PHE A 541 9.51 -34.11 -7.73
N LYS A 542 9.50 -35.42 -7.56
CA LYS A 542 8.29 -36.18 -7.27
C LYS A 542 7.55 -35.70 -5.99
N LYS A 543 8.29 -35.30 -4.94
CA LYS A 543 7.74 -34.82 -3.66
C LYS A 543 8.30 -33.48 -3.24
N ALA A 544 9.21 -32.90 -4.02
CA ALA A 544 9.87 -31.66 -3.68
C ALA A 544 9.89 -30.68 -4.83
N GLU A 545 9.83 -29.43 -4.52
CA GLU A 545 10.03 -28.33 -5.45
C GLU A 545 11.06 -27.38 -4.84
N VAL A 546 12.04 -26.98 -5.64
CA VAL A 546 13.10 -26.04 -5.24
C VAL A 546 13.11 -24.90 -6.23
N PHE A 547 13.23 -23.68 -5.77
CA PHE A 547 13.57 -22.57 -6.66
C PHE A 547 14.75 -21.79 -6.12
N VAL A 548 15.52 -21.22 -7.05
CA VAL A 548 16.56 -20.22 -6.78
C VAL A 548 16.40 -19.06 -7.74
N ALA A 549 16.55 -17.85 -7.25
CA ALA A 549 16.44 -16.65 -8.09
C ALA A 549 17.49 -15.61 -7.68
N ALA A 550 17.93 -14.84 -8.67
CA ALA A 550 18.82 -13.71 -8.48
C ALA A 550 18.29 -12.49 -9.26
N ARG A 551 18.50 -11.30 -8.72
CA ARG A 551 18.16 -10.01 -9.36
C ARG A 551 19.37 -9.09 -9.28
N TYR A 552 19.71 -8.46 -10.39
CA TYR A 552 20.59 -7.29 -10.46
C TYR A 552 19.75 -6.04 -10.65
N HIS A 553 20.12 -4.98 -9.94
CA HIS A 553 19.46 -3.70 -9.96
C HIS A 553 20.48 -2.58 -10.17
N TYR A 554 20.15 -1.63 -11.05
CA TYR A 554 20.87 -0.39 -11.29
C TYR A 554 19.86 0.76 -11.29
N THR A 555 20.15 1.81 -10.54
CA THR A 555 19.40 3.07 -10.56
C THR A 555 20.40 4.21 -10.56
N ASP A 556 20.22 5.15 -11.46
CA ASP A 556 20.83 6.47 -11.36
C ASP A 556 19.76 7.53 -11.07
N VAL A 557 20.16 8.61 -10.42
CA VAL A 557 19.33 9.78 -10.22
C VAL A 557 20.18 11.04 -10.21
N GLN A 558 19.68 12.07 -10.91
CA GLN A 558 20.28 13.40 -10.93
C GLN A 558 19.20 14.45 -10.68
N ARG A 559 19.45 15.32 -9.71
CA ARG A 559 18.60 16.51 -9.47
C ARG A 559 19.11 17.66 -10.31
N GLU A 560 18.18 18.45 -10.87
CA GLU A 560 18.43 19.71 -11.57
C GLU A 560 17.54 20.81 -10.97
N GLY A 561 18.14 21.75 -10.23
CA GLY A 561 17.41 22.86 -9.65
C GLY A 561 17.11 23.95 -10.66
N ASN A 562 15.87 24.43 -10.69
CA ASN A 562 15.45 25.52 -11.56
C ASN A 562 15.45 26.89 -10.86
N PHE A 563 15.47 26.92 -9.52
CA PHE A 563 15.52 28.12 -8.70
C PHE A 563 16.87 28.24 -8.03
N TYR A 564 17.38 29.47 -7.92
CA TYR A 564 18.56 29.80 -7.10
C TYR A 564 18.09 30.47 -5.81
N TYR A 565 18.14 29.72 -4.72
CA TYR A 565 17.83 30.20 -3.38
C TYR A 565 19.15 30.50 -2.67
N PRO A 566 19.46 31.79 -2.34
CA PRO A 566 20.79 32.19 -1.83
C PRO A 566 21.23 31.46 -0.57
N VAL A 567 20.28 31.06 0.29
CA VAL A 567 20.53 30.26 1.49
C VAL A 567 21.15 28.90 1.15
N TYR A 568 20.79 28.34 0.01
CA TYR A 568 21.33 27.09 -0.51
C TYR A 568 22.08 27.34 -1.82
N PRO A 569 23.38 27.66 -1.77
CA PRO A 569 24.14 28.03 -2.97
C PRO A 569 24.18 26.94 -4.06
N ASP A 570 23.94 25.68 -3.69
CA ASP A 570 23.89 24.53 -4.60
C ASP A 570 22.46 24.21 -5.09
N SER A 571 21.49 25.09 -4.85
CA SER A 571 20.07 24.88 -5.20
C SER A 571 19.83 24.86 -6.71
N TYR A 572 20.64 25.57 -7.52
CA TYR A 572 20.46 25.78 -8.96
C TYR A 572 21.35 24.86 -9.80
N GLY A 573 20.84 24.51 -11.00
CA GLY A 573 21.57 23.71 -11.98
C GLY A 573 21.64 22.21 -11.63
N LYS A 574 22.49 21.49 -12.33
CA LYS A 574 22.62 20.04 -12.20
C LYS A 574 23.50 19.66 -11.01
N GLY A 575 22.94 18.83 -10.13
CA GLY A 575 23.68 18.18 -9.05
C GLY A 575 24.49 16.97 -9.53
N ALA A 576 25.22 16.36 -8.60
CA ALA A 576 25.96 15.13 -8.85
C ALA A 576 25.02 13.98 -9.26
N LEU A 577 25.46 13.14 -10.18
CA LEU A 577 24.76 11.91 -10.53
C LEU A 577 25.01 10.87 -9.42
N GLN A 578 23.94 10.46 -8.74
CA GLN A 578 23.98 9.38 -7.77
C GLN A 578 23.65 8.06 -8.46
N VAL A 579 24.53 7.08 -8.29
CA VAL A 579 24.35 5.72 -8.84
C VAL A 579 24.27 4.72 -7.69
N GLN A 580 23.25 3.89 -7.70
CA GLN A 580 23.06 2.80 -6.76
C GLN A 580 22.92 1.48 -7.54
N LYS A 581 23.66 0.47 -7.11
CA LYS A 581 23.67 -0.88 -7.71
C LYS A 581 23.46 -1.89 -6.59
N GLY A 582 22.73 -2.95 -6.87
CA GLY A 582 22.49 -4.00 -5.90
C GLY A 582 22.27 -5.35 -6.54
N MET A 583 22.55 -6.39 -5.77
CA MET A 583 22.25 -7.77 -6.14
C MET A 583 21.42 -8.40 -5.02
N SER A 584 20.29 -9.00 -5.37
CA SER A 584 19.40 -9.70 -4.46
C SER A 584 19.27 -11.16 -4.86
N THR A 585 19.10 -12.05 -3.88
CA THR A 585 18.92 -13.49 -4.13
C THR A 585 17.79 -14.02 -3.27
N LYS A 586 17.08 -15.02 -3.76
CA LYS A 586 16.10 -15.77 -2.98
C LYS A 586 16.09 -17.24 -3.38
N ALA A 587 15.73 -18.09 -2.43
CA ALA A 587 15.57 -19.51 -2.62
C ALA A 587 14.40 -20.03 -1.80
N GLY A 588 13.77 -21.09 -2.28
CA GLY A 588 12.70 -21.77 -1.55
C GLY A 588 12.70 -23.26 -1.83
N PHE A 589 12.19 -23.99 -0.83
CA PHE A 589 12.06 -25.43 -0.85
C PHE A 589 10.67 -25.81 -0.36
N THR A 590 9.90 -26.51 -1.16
CA THR A 590 8.60 -27.05 -0.78
C THR A 590 8.68 -28.59 -0.81
N TYR A 591 8.29 -29.24 0.29
CA TYR A 591 8.25 -30.69 0.41
C TYR A 591 6.83 -31.17 0.71
N ALA A 592 6.30 -32.02 -0.16
CA ALA A 592 5.02 -32.68 0.03
C ALA A 592 5.22 -33.96 0.87
N LEU A 593 4.96 -33.89 2.17
CA LEU A 593 4.89 -35.10 3.02
C LEU A 593 3.85 -36.06 2.47
N THR A 594 2.66 -35.50 2.20
CA THR A 594 1.56 -36.10 1.43
C THR A 594 0.92 -35.00 0.58
N GLY A 595 -0.05 -35.33 -0.30
CA GLY A 595 -0.83 -34.30 -1.02
C GLY A 595 -1.59 -33.32 -0.11
N ARG A 596 -1.77 -33.66 1.17
CA ARG A 596 -2.49 -32.86 2.18
C ARG A 596 -1.59 -32.06 3.09
N HIS A 597 -0.35 -32.46 3.27
CA HIS A 597 0.62 -31.91 4.21
C HIS A 597 1.86 -31.44 3.48
N LEU A 598 2.08 -30.11 3.44
CA LEU A 598 3.25 -29.52 2.79
C LEU A 598 4.06 -28.74 3.81
N LEU A 599 5.38 -28.85 3.69
CA LEU A 599 6.36 -28.01 4.38
C LEU A 599 7.01 -27.11 3.34
N GLN A 600 7.10 -25.83 3.64
CA GLN A 600 7.75 -24.85 2.76
C GLN A 600 8.73 -24.01 3.56
N PHE A 601 9.92 -23.82 3.02
CA PHE A 601 10.97 -22.96 3.58
C PHE A 601 11.40 -21.98 2.50
N ASN A 602 11.47 -20.69 2.83
CA ASN A 602 11.98 -19.68 1.94
C ASN A 602 13.02 -18.83 2.66
N THR A 603 14.01 -18.35 1.94
CA THR A 603 15.00 -17.38 2.40
C THR A 603 15.35 -16.40 1.32
N ALA A 604 15.68 -15.17 1.70
CA ALA A 604 16.09 -14.16 0.75
C ALA A 604 17.07 -13.15 1.36
N TYR A 605 17.93 -12.63 0.48
CA TYR A 605 18.76 -11.48 0.67
C TYR A 605 18.35 -10.40 -0.33
N PHE A 606 17.93 -9.26 0.17
CA PHE A 606 17.63 -8.08 -0.63
C PHE A 606 18.72 -7.03 -0.45
N ASN A 607 19.11 -6.39 -1.54
CA ASN A 607 19.95 -5.21 -1.57
C ASN A 607 19.31 -4.22 -2.54
N THR A 608 18.58 -3.24 -1.98
CA THR A 608 17.67 -2.37 -2.70
C THR A 608 18.11 -0.91 -2.57
N PRO A 609 18.09 -0.10 -3.63
CA PRO A 609 18.36 1.32 -3.55
C PRO A 609 17.46 2.05 -2.55
N GLN A 610 17.99 3.08 -1.91
CA GLN A 610 17.19 4.01 -1.12
C GLN A 610 16.22 4.78 -2.03
N SER A 611 15.04 5.11 -1.50
CA SER A 611 14.13 6.02 -2.20
C SER A 611 14.77 7.40 -2.37
N VAL A 612 14.40 8.10 -3.46
CA VAL A 612 14.99 9.41 -3.78
C VAL A 612 14.78 10.43 -2.65
N ARG A 613 13.65 10.36 -1.96
CA ARG A 613 13.37 11.22 -0.81
C ARG A 613 14.43 11.15 0.30
N ASN A 614 15.09 10.00 0.46
CA ASN A 614 15.99 9.69 1.56
C ASN A 614 17.48 9.77 1.18
N ILE A 615 17.82 10.30 0.02
CA ILE A 615 19.23 10.42 -0.41
C ILE A 615 19.75 11.87 -0.47
N PHE A 616 18.85 12.85 -0.41
CA PHE A 616 19.21 14.27 -0.40
C PHE A 616 19.09 14.86 1.01
N VAL A 617 19.97 15.79 1.33
CA VAL A 617 19.88 16.58 2.58
C VAL A 617 18.57 17.35 2.64
N ASN A 618 18.23 18.04 1.56
CA ASN A 618 16.94 18.68 1.33
C ASN A 618 16.66 18.72 -0.18
N VAL A 619 15.89 17.77 -0.67
CA VAL A 619 15.61 17.63 -2.11
C VAL A 619 14.93 18.85 -2.73
N ARG A 620 14.20 19.67 -1.95
CA ARG A 620 13.53 20.87 -2.46
C ARG A 620 14.51 21.97 -2.82
N ASN A 621 15.48 22.21 -1.93
CA ASN A 621 16.33 23.40 -1.97
C ASN A 621 17.82 23.12 -2.21
N SER A 622 18.28 21.86 -2.19
CA SER A 622 19.72 21.53 -2.28
C SER A 622 19.98 20.39 -3.26
N ASN A 623 21.07 20.49 -4.03
CA ASN A 623 21.64 19.40 -4.84
C ASN A 623 22.49 18.44 -4.00
N ARG A 624 22.69 18.74 -2.70
CA ARG A 624 23.58 17.98 -1.83
C ARG A 624 22.97 16.63 -1.47
N LEU A 625 23.76 15.61 -1.66
CA LEU A 625 23.44 14.25 -1.24
C LEU A 625 23.85 14.04 0.23
N LEU A 626 23.17 13.13 0.92
CA LEU A 626 23.61 12.66 2.23
C LEU A 626 24.97 11.97 2.15
N PRO A 627 25.82 12.08 3.17
CA PRO A 627 27.10 11.39 3.18
C PRO A 627 26.89 9.86 3.28
N ASN A 628 27.70 9.10 2.55
CA ASN A 628 27.77 7.63 2.63
C ASN A 628 26.43 6.89 2.39
N ILE A 629 25.67 7.29 1.37
CA ILE A 629 24.44 6.63 0.97
C ILE A 629 24.70 5.15 0.73
N LYS A 630 24.01 4.28 1.47
CA LYS A 630 24.05 2.82 1.33
C LYS A 630 22.71 2.30 0.87
N ASN A 631 22.71 1.21 0.14
CA ASN A 631 21.48 0.49 -0.14
C ASN A 631 20.86 -0.07 1.15
N GLU A 632 19.54 -0.13 1.19
CA GLU A 632 18.80 -0.89 2.20
C GLU A 632 19.07 -2.38 1.98
N VAL A 633 19.37 -3.10 3.04
CA VAL A 633 19.64 -4.54 3.02
C VAL A 633 18.63 -5.25 3.90
N ALA A 634 18.03 -6.33 3.39
CA ALA A 634 17.16 -7.17 4.18
C ALA A 634 17.56 -8.65 4.08
N TYR A 635 17.64 -9.30 5.24
CA TYR A 635 17.78 -10.76 5.37
C TYR A 635 16.46 -11.30 5.92
N THR A 636 15.88 -12.28 5.25
CA THR A 636 14.59 -12.82 5.66
C THR A 636 14.51 -14.31 5.42
N ALA A 637 13.80 -14.99 6.34
CA ALA A 637 13.47 -16.39 6.20
C ALA A 637 12.07 -16.66 6.75
N ASP A 638 11.35 -17.59 6.13
CA ASP A 638 10.09 -18.12 6.65
C ASP A 638 9.98 -19.64 6.50
N ALA A 639 9.22 -20.22 7.41
CA ALA A 639 8.88 -21.64 7.43
C ALA A 639 7.36 -21.78 7.52
N ASN A 640 6.78 -22.53 6.59
CA ASN A 640 5.34 -22.70 6.48
C ASN A 640 4.97 -24.19 6.61
N TYR A 641 3.95 -24.48 7.40
CA TYR A 641 3.24 -25.75 7.38
C TYR A 641 1.85 -25.51 6.79
N ILE A 642 1.54 -26.18 5.69
CA ILE A 642 0.28 -26.03 4.95
C ILE A 642 -0.49 -27.35 5.05
N LEU A 643 -1.72 -27.27 5.56
CA LEU A 643 -2.65 -28.39 5.69
C LEU A 643 -3.84 -28.16 4.75
N ARG A 644 -4.16 -29.18 3.93
CA ARG A 644 -5.26 -29.19 2.97
C ARG A 644 -6.10 -30.44 3.12
N LEU A 645 -7.10 -30.38 3.99
CA LEU A 645 -8.11 -31.42 4.13
C LEU A 645 -9.40 -30.98 3.40
N PRO A 646 -10.30 -31.90 3.03
CA PRO A 646 -11.55 -31.54 2.34
C PRO A 646 -12.41 -30.54 3.12
N TYR A 647 -12.38 -30.60 4.45
CA TYR A 647 -13.18 -29.76 5.34
C TYR A 647 -12.33 -28.75 6.15
N LEU A 648 -10.99 -28.79 6.04
CA LEU A 648 -10.10 -27.89 6.80
C LEU A 648 -8.89 -27.50 5.94
N LYS A 649 -8.72 -26.20 5.72
CA LYS A 649 -7.51 -25.62 5.16
C LYS A 649 -6.83 -24.81 6.25
N SER A 650 -5.52 -24.97 6.42
CA SER A 650 -4.77 -24.20 7.43
C SER A 650 -3.35 -23.95 6.96
N ARG A 651 -2.79 -22.81 7.35
CA ARG A 651 -1.38 -22.47 7.21
C ARG A 651 -0.86 -21.91 8.53
N LEU A 652 0.27 -22.44 8.97
CA LEU A 652 1.07 -21.88 10.07
C LEU A 652 2.40 -21.43 9.49
N THR A 653 2.79 -20.18 9.75
CA THR A 653 4.05 -19.60 9.27
C THR A 653 4.82 -19.01 10.43
N GLY A 654 6.09 -19.37 10.58
CA GLY A 654 7.06 -18.65 11.40
C GLY A 654 7.98 -17.84 10.48
N TYR A 655 8.30 -16.60 10.86
CA TYR A 655 9.16 -15.73 10.06
C TYR A 655 10.14 -14.91 10.90
N ILE A 656 11.25 -14.54 10.28
CA ILE A 656 12.23 -13.60 10.83
C ILE A 656 12.79 -12.75 9.69
N THR A 657 12.94 -11.44 9.96
CA THR A 657 13.53 -10.48 9.00
C THR A 657 14.38 -9.47 9.75
N GLU A 658 15.58 -9.23 9.27
CA GLU A 658 16.42 -8.10 9.66
C GLU A 658 16.55 -7.15 8.48
N ILE A 659 16.26 -5.86 8.71
CA ILE A 659 16.38 -4.78 7.73
C ILE A 659 17.44 -3.82 8.23
N GLU A 660 18.43 -3.51 7.41
CA GLU A 660 19.56 -2.65 7.74
C GLU A 660 19.71 -1.49 6.76
N ASN A 661 20.36 -0.44 7.22
CA ASN A 661 20.65 0.76 6.42
C ASN A 661 19.38 1.49 5.90
N THR A 662 18.26 1.35 6.58
CA THR A 662 17.07 2.16 6.26
C THR A 662 17.34 3.60 6.64
N SER A 663 16.94 4.54 5.77
CA SER A 663 16.97 5.97 6.05
C SER A 663 15.55 6.53 6.04
N GLU A 664 15.25 7.44 6.98
CA GLU A 664 13.93 8.07 7.12
C GLU A 664 14.12 9.60 7.22
N THR A 665 13.51 10.35 6.28
CA THR A 665 13.57 11.82 6.25
C THR A 665 12.23 12.42 6.61
N ASN A 666 12.23 13.33 7.59
CA ASN A 666 11.08 14.08 8.07
C ASN A 666 11.38 15.58 8.07
N PHE A 667 10.33 16.39 7.93
CA PHE A 667 10.40 17.85 7.98
C PHE A 667 9.47 18.36 9.08
N PHE A 668 9.98 19.25 9.93
CA PHE A 668 9.19 19.87 10.98
C PHE A 668 9.70 21.27 11.28
N TYR A 669 8.91 22.06 12.01
CA TYR A 669 9.32 23.36 12.54
C TYR A 669 9.69 23.20 14.01
N THR A 670 10.89 23.68 14.41
CA THR A 670 11.31 23.76 15.82
C THR A 670 11.15 25.16 16.36
N GLU A 671 10.73 25.28 17.63
CA GLU A 671 10.65 26.54 18.35
C GLU A 671 11.80 26.71 19.37
N THR A 672 12.62 25.66 19.50
CA THR A 672 13.78 25.69 20.39
C THR A 672 15.07 25.69 19.57
N ALA A 673 16.03 26.48 20.00
CA ALA A 673 17.36 26.40 19.42
C ALA A 673 17.94 24.99 19.61
N LEU A 674 18.26 24.32 18.50
CA LEU A 674 18.85 22.98 18.52
C LEU A 674 20.36 23.04 18.71
N THR A 675 21.01 24.03 18.11
CA THR A 675 22.45 24.29 18.22
C THR A 675 22.66 25.80 18.33
N ASP A 676 23.92 26.25 18.49
CA ASP A 676 24.27 27.69 18.41
C ASP A 676 23.96 28.28 17.02
N GLU A 677 23.93 27.43 16.00
CA GLU A 677 23.70 27.81 14.60
C GLU A 677 22.22 27.66 14.19
N ILE A 678 21.46 26.73 14.83
CA ILE A 678 20.03 26.47 14.52
C ILE A 678 19.18 27.08 15.64
N SER A 679 18.59 28.25 15.38
CA SER A 679 17.74 28.95 16.36
C SER A 679 16.32 28.37 16.38
N ASN A 680 15.43 28.89 15.58
CA ASN A 680 14.07 28.38 15.35
C ASN A 680 13.79 28.41 13.83
N GLY A 681 13.15 27.42 13.31
CA GLY A 681 12.91 27.35 11.86
C GLY A 681 12.48 25.98 11.36
N PHE A 682 12.43 25.86 10.05
CA PHE A 682 12.16 24.57 9.40
C PHE A 682 13.43 23.70 9.37
N VAL A 683 13.25 22.48 9.79
CA VAL A 683 14.33 21.49 9.90
C VAL A 683 14.00 20.28 9.02
N ALA A 684 14.95 19.89 8.17
CA ALA A 684 15.00 18.58 7.54
C ALA A 684 15.83 17.65 8.43
N GLN A 685 15.20 16.59 8.90
CA GLN A 685 15.79 15.60 9.78
C GLN A 685 15.88 14.27 9.05
N THR A 686 17.07 13.69 8.92
CA THR A 686 17.29 12.37 8.36
C THR A 686 17.94 11.46 9.38
N ILE A 687 17.25 10.35 9.69
CA ILE A 687 17.82 9.26 10.50
C ILE A 687 18.41 8.27 9.52
N ASP A 688 19.70 7.98 9.61
CA ASP A 688 20.43 7.11 8.70
C ASP A 688 21.04 5.89 9.40
N GLY A 689 21.04 4.74 8.70
CA GLY A 689 21.58 3.49 9.22
C GLY A 689 20.67 2.82 10.25
N ILE A 690 19.37 2.98 10.15
CA ILE A 690 18.38 2.30 11.00
C ILE A 690 18.44 0.79 10.73
N LYS A 691 18.47 0.00 11.84
CA LYS A 691 18.32 -1.45 11.80
C LYS A 691 17.04 -1.86 12.54
N LYS A 692 16.24 -2.70 11.86
CA LYS A 692 14.97 -3.22 12.39
C LYS A 692 15.01 -4.74 12.39
N ARG A 693 14.37 -5.36 13.39
CA ARG A 693 14.13 -6.81 13.43
C ARG A 693 12.64 -7.07 13.56
N HIS A 694 12.12 -7.88 12.65
CA HIS A 694 10.73 -8.32 12.61
C HIS A 694 10.72 -9.85 12.74
N PHE A 695 9.98 -10.39 13.70
CA PHE A 695 9.77 -11.83 13.80
C PHE A 695 8.38 -12.12 14.34
N GLY A 696 7.88 -13.31 14.05
CA GLY A 696 6.56 -13.67 14.51
C GLY A 696 5.99 -14.95 13.91
N LEU A 697 4.71 -15.16 14.23
CA LEU A 697 3.91 -16.29 13.78
C LEU A 697 2.64 -15.77 13.09
N GLU A 698 2.25 -16.40 12.00
CA GLU A 698 0.99 -16.18 11.30
C GLU A 698 0.26 -17.52 11.22
N TRP A 699 -0.99 -17.55 11.62
CA TRP A 699 -1.85 -18.72 11.48
C TRP A 699 -3.17 -18.34 10.82
N GLY A 700 -3.57 -19.09 9.79
CA GLY A 700 -4.86 -18.98 9.15
C GLY A 700 -5.52 -20.34 9.04
N ALA A 701 -6.82 -20.40 9.27
CA ALA A 701 -7.61 -21.62 9.14
C ALA A 701 -9.01 -21.33 8.59
N GLU A 702 -9.51 -22.22 7.73
CA GLU A 702 -10.89 -22.26 7.27
C GLU A 702 -11.41 -23.69 7.41
N ALA A 703 -12.51 -23.87 8.15
CA ALA A 703 -13.16 -25.13 8.39
C ALA A 703 -14.61 -25.11 7.88
N GLN A 704 -14.96 -26.06 7.03
CA GLN A 704 -16.35 -26.29 6.61
C GLN A 704 -17.01 -27.18 7.65
N LEU A 705 -17.77 -26.56 8.59
CA LEU A 705 -18.43 -27.28 9.69
C LEU A 705 -19.67 -28.04 9.20
N LEU A 706 -20.43 -27.41 8.31
CA LEU A 706 -21.58 -27.96 7.61
C LEU A 706 -21.52 -27.52 6.15
N PRO A 707 -22.24 -28.15 5.21
CA PRO A 707 -22.30 -27.70 3.81
C PRO A 707 -22.67 -26.22 3.64
N THR A 708 -23.38 -25.65 4.63
CA THR A 708 -23.84 -24.26 4.65
C THR A 708 -23.09 -23.38 5.65
N LEU A 709 -22.23 -23.93 6.50
CA LEU A 709 -21.61 -23.21 7.60
C LEU A 709 -20.08 -23.35 7.57
N LYS A 710 -19.39 -22.21 7.45
CA LYS A 710 -17.93 -22.13 7.42
C LYS A 710 -17.43 -21.31 8.61
N LEU A 711 -16.44 -21.85 9.31
CA LEU A 711 -15.66 -21.15 10.34
C LEU A 711 -14.33 -20.72 9.76
N SER A 712 -13.88 -19.52 10.08
CA SER A 712 -12.56 -19.01 9.69
C SER A 712 -11.86 -18.37 10.88
N ALA A 713 -10.54 -18.47 10.92
CA ALA A 713 -9.71 -17.83 11.93
C ALA A 713 -8.43 -17.31 11.30
N ALA A 714 -7.93 -16.18 11.81
CA ALA A 714 -6.63 -15.64 11.47
C ALA A 714 -5.96 -15.07 12.73
N VAL A 715 -4.69 -15.38 12.91
CA VAL A 715 -3.88 -14.90 14.04
C VAL A 715 -2.54 -14.43 13.51
N ALA A 716 -2.13 -13.23 13.89
CA ALA A 716 -0.81 -12.69 13.68
C ALA A 716 -0.20 -12.31 15.04
N LEU A 717 0.98 -12.87 15.33
CA LEU A 717 1.76 -12.57 16.53
C LEU A 717 3.11 -12.04 16.07
N GLY A 718 3.26 -10.71 16.01
CA GLY A 718 4.48 -10.06 15.60
C GLY A 718 5.19 -9.36 16.75
N GLN A 719 6.50 -9.19 16.60
CA GLN A 719 7.30 -8.25 17.38
C GLN A 719 8.29 -7.56 16.44
N TYR A 720 8.18 -6.22 16.38
CA TYR A 720 8.97 -5.39 15.48
C TYR A 720 9.68 -4.34 16.32
N THR A 721 11.04 -4.36 16.30
CA THR A 721 11.87 -3.50 17.15
C THR A 721 13.05 -2.92 16.39
N TYR A 722 13.49 -1.76 16.82
CA TYR A 722 14.79 -1.23 16.45
C TYR A 722 15.89 -1.97 17.22
N VAL A 723 16.99 -2.32 16.54
CA VAL A 723 18.08 -3.10 17.13
C VAL A 723 19.39 -2.33 17.30
N ASN A 724 19.44 -1.09 16.81
CA ASN A 724 20.61 -0.20 16.95
C ASN A 724 20.20 1.22 17.30
N ASN A 725 21.19 2.05 17.51
CA ASN A 725 21.08 3.49 17.62
C ASN A 725 21.66 4.12 16.35
N PRO A 726 20.83 4.61 15.42
CA PRO A 726 21.28 5.20 14.15
C PRO A 726 21.78 6.63 14.33
N LYS A 727 22.39 7.15 13.26
CA LYS A 727 22.85 8.54 13.20
C LYS A 727 21.74 9.49 12.79
N LEU A 728 21.79 10.70 13.32
CA LEU A 728 20.90 11.78 12.96
C LEU A 728 21.66 12.86 12.20
N TYR A 729 21.13 13.23 11.04
CA TYR A 729 21.58 14.39 10.26
C TYR A 729 20.47 15.44 10.29
N ILE A 730 20.87 16.70 10.46
CA ILE A 730 19.96 17.83 10.46
C ILE A 730 20.45 18.86 9.44
N SER A 731 19.53 19.42 8.68
CA SER A 731 19.70 20.58 7.83
C SER A 731 18.58 21.57 8.12
N SER A 732 18.91 22.84 8.16
CA SER A 732 17.98 23.95 8.28
C SER A 732 18.43 25.07 7.34
N ASP A 733 17.67 26.16 7.28
CA ASP A 733 18.10 27.34 6.53
C ASP A 733 19.36 27.96 7.15
N ASP A 734 19.55 27.85 8.48
CA ASP A 734 20.79 28.27 9.18
C ASP A 734 22.00 27.37 8.82
N ILE A 735 21.76 26.05 8.58
CA ILE A 735 22.79 25.07 8.24
C ILE A 735 22.40 24.33 6.97
N PRO A 736 22.44 24.95 5.80
CA PRO A 736 22.00 24.38 4.54
C PRO A 736 22.85 23.20 4.06
N GLN A 737 24.14 23.13 4.50
CA GLN A 737 25.02 21.99 4.18
C GLN A 737 24.61 20.70 4.90
N GLY A 738 23.81 20.78 5.96
CA GLY A 738 23.50 19.67 6.83
C GLY A 738 24.68 19.22 7.68
N ILE A 739 24.43 18.83 8.89
CA ILE A 739 25.43 18.31 9.82
C ILE A 739 25.03 16.97 10.41
N ALA A 740 26.02 16.16 10.77
CA ALA A 740 25.82 15.04 11.67
C ALA A 740 25.54 15.61 13.07
N TYR A 741 24.29 15.44 13.53
CA TYR A 741 23.84 16.08 14.75
C TYR A 741 24.15 15.24 16.00
N ASP A 742 23.69 13.98 16.02
CA ASP A 742 23.83 13.09 17.17
C ASP A 742 23.49 11.64 16.82
N GLU A 743 23.56 10.75 17.80
CA GLU A 743 23.06 9.38 17.77
C GLU A 743 21.66 9.32 18.40
N VAL A 744 20.71 8.70 17.70
CA VAL A 744 19.35 8.53 18.21
C VAL A 744 19.25 7.23 19.00
N LYS A 745 18.85 7.29 20.26
CA LYS A 745 18.70 6.15 21.16
C LYS A 745 17.40 5.39 20.88
N LEU A 746 17.37 4.62 19.76
CA LEU A 746 16.19 3.86 19.32
C LEU A 746 16.21 2.39 19.73
N LYS A 747 17.36 1.84 20.08
CA LYS A 747 17.49 0.40 20.40
C LYS A 747 16.46 -0.06 21.42
N ASN A 748 15.76 -1.17 21.10
CA ASN A 748 14.69 -1.80 21.89
C ASN A 748 13.32 -1.10 21.88
N TYR A 749 13.17 0.07 21.26
CA TYR A 749 11.84 0.63 20.99
C TYR A 749 11.12 -0.15 19.88
N HIS A 750 9.79 -0.12 19.91
CA HIS A 750 8.96 -0.76 18.89
C HIS A 750 8.90 0.07 17.61
N VAL A 751 8.92 -0.63 16.48
CA VAL A 751 8.68 0.01 15.17
C VAL A 751 7.19 0.32 15.04
N PRO A 752 6.81 1.57 14.70
CA PRO A 752 5.40 1.98 14.58
C PRO A 752 4.81 1.50 13.23
N SER A 753 4.53 0.21 13.15
CA SER A 753 4.06 -0.45 11.92
C SER A 753 2.57 -0.85 11.95
N GLY A 754 1.76 -0.16 12.77
CA GLY A 754 0.40 -0.58 13.10
C GLY A 754 0.37 -1.67 14.17
N PRO A 755 -0.78 -2.32 14.40
CA PRO A 755 -0.89 -3.39 15.40
C PRO A 755 0.10 -4.52 15.13
N GLN A 756 0.89 -4.89 16.14
CA GLN A 756 1.86 -6.00 16.03
C GLN A 756 1.20 -7.37 16.31
N GLN A 757 0.00 -7.36 16.89
CA GLN A 757 -0.79 -8.56 17.13
C GLN A 757 -2.21 -8.34 16.61
N ALA A 758 -2.75 -9.35 15.91
CA ALA A 758 -4.09 -9.31 15.35
C ALA A 758 -4.73 -10.70 15.41
N TYR A 759 -6.00 -10.73 15.77
CA TYR A 759 -6.78 -11.96 15.93
C TYR A 759 -8.14 -11.75 15.25
N SER A 760 -8.60 -12.73 14.48
CA SER A 760 -9.93 -12.74 13.88
C SER A 760 -10.56 -14.12 14.01
N VAL A 761 -11.85 -14.13 14.29
CA VAL A 761 -12.72 -15.30 14.18
C VAL A 761 -13.96 -14.91 13.42
N GLY A 762 -14.30 -15.68 12.40
CA GLY A 762 -15.43 -15.39 11.52
C GLY A 762 -16.30 -16.63 11.29
N LEU A 763 -17.62 -16.41 11.26
CA LEU A 763 -18.60 -17.42 10.95
C LEU A 763 -19.40 -16.98 9.73
N GLU A 764 -19.44 -17.80 8.70
CA GLU A 764 -20.18 -17.54 7.46
C GLU A 764 -21.22 -18.62 7.23
N TYR A 765 -22.47 -18.19 7.03
CA TYR A 765 -23.57 -19.04 6.63
C TYR A 765 -23.95 -18.77 5.17
N ARG A 766 -24.03 -19.83 4.36
CA ARG A 766 -24.47 -19.77 2.96
C ARG A 766 -25.72 -20.61 2.77
N SER A 767 -26.83 -19.97 2.41
CA SER A 767 -28.09 -20.62 2.13
C SER A 767 -28.10 -21.21 0.70
N ASN A 768 -28.81 -22.32 0.53
CA ASN A 768 -29.11 -22.88 -0.79
C ASN A 768 -29.95 -21.95 -1.68
N ASN A 769 -30.55 -20.89 -1.09
CA ASN A 769 -31.37 -19.88 -1.78
C ASN A 769 -30.54 -18.63 -2.19
N TYR A 770 -29.21 -18.79 -2.34
CA TYR A 770 -28.26 -17.77 -2.85
C TYR A 770 -28.20 -16.49 -2.01
N TRP A 771 -28.42 -16.58 -0.70
CA TRP A 771 -28.05 -15.53 0.25
C TRP A 771 -27.02 -16.05 1.24
N TRP A 772 -26.23 -15.16 1.75
CA TRP A 772 -25.21 -15.49 2.72
C TRP A 772 -25.04 -14.35 3.73
N VAL A 773 -24.53 -14.68 4.89
CA VAL A 773 -24.17 -13.73 5.93
C VAL A 773 -22.88 -14.19 6.61
N SER A 774 -21.98 -13.26 6.88
CA SER A 774 -20.74 -13.48 7.60
C SER A 774 -20.61 -12.47 8.72
N ALA A 775 -20.26 -12.93 9.91
CA ALA A 775 -19.92 -12.10 11.05
C ALA A 775 -18.48 -12.38 11.46
N THR A 776 -17.70 -11.35 11.73
CA THR A 776 -16.30 -11.47 12.18
C THR A 776 -16.07 -10.65 13.43
N ALA A 777 -15.34 -11.21 14.38
CA ALA A 777 -14.87 -10.54 15.59
C ALA A 777 -13.34 -10.44 15.52
N ASN A 778 -12.81 -9.22 15.69
CA ASN A 778 -11.41 -8.89 15.48
C ASN A 778 -10.86 -8.18 16.72
N LEU A 779 -9.72 -8.63 17.20
CA LEU A 779 -8.94 -7.97 18.26
C LEU A 779 -7.59 -7.59 17.71
N LEU A 780 -7.24 -6.31 17.83
CA LEU A 780 -5.99 -5.73 17.34
C LEU A 780 -5.27 -5.10 18.53
N ALA A 781 -4.02 -5.49 18.72
CA ALA A 781 -3.28 -5.17 19.93
C ALA A 781 -1.84 -4.75 19.64
N LYS A 782 -1.21 -4.11 20.61
CA LYS A 782 0.20 -3.67 20.57
C LYS A 782 0.50 -2.75 19.39
N ASN A 783 -0.30 -1.71 19.24
CA ASN A 783 -0.04 -0.60 18.33
C ASN A 783 0.75 0.50 19.06
N TYR A 784 1.83 1.01 18.45
CA TYR A 784 2.75 1.96 19.06
C TYR A 784 2.85 3.24 18.25
N VAL A 785 2.93 4.37 18.96
CA VAL A 785 3.11 5.71 18.38
C VAL A 785 4.52 5.86 17.82
N SER A 786 4.67 6.56 16.71
CA SER A 786 5.97 6.88 16.09
C SER A 786 6.77 7.84 16.96
N LEU A 787 8.08 7.58 17.07
CA LEU A 787 8.95 8.27 17.98
C LEU A 787 9.53 9.54 17.36
N SER A 788 9.68 10.59 18.16
CA SER A 788 10.54 11.74 17.83
C SER A 788 12.01 11.38 18.02
N ALA A 789 12.79 11.48 16.94
CA ALA A 789 14.23 11.22 17.01
C ALA A 789 14.96 12.24 17.89
N LEU A 790 14.62 13.51 17.79
CA LEU A 790 15.27 14.58 18.56
C LEU A 790 15.15 14.37 20.08
N ASN A 791 13.98 13.93 20.54
CA ASN A 791 13.75 13.64 21.95
C ASN A 791 14.65 12.51 22.48
N ARG A 792 15.29 11.74 21.59
CA ARG A 792 16.12 10.57 21.94
C ARG A 792 17.59 10.76 21.59
N THR A 793 18.02 12.02 21.51
CA THR A 793 19.43 12.39 21.39
C THR A 793 19.99 12.80 22.75
N SER A 794 21.31 12.91 22.86
CA SER A 794 21.98 13.45 24.07
C SER A 794 21.61 14.92 24.29
N GLN A 795 21.27 15.64 23.22
CA GLN A 795 20.86 17.05 23.25
C GLN A 795 19.54 17.28 24.01
N PHE A 796 18.74 16.23 24.20
CA PHE A 796 17.52 16.29 25.02
C PHE A 796 17.78 16.82 26.44
N PHE A 797 18.96 16.53 27.00
CA PHE A 797 19.34 16.93 28.33
C PHE A 797 20.19 18.25 28.38
N ILE A 798 20.35 18.91 27.25
CA ILE A 798 21.07 20.16 27.16
C ILE A 798 20.09 21.36 27.23
N ASP A 799 20.33 22.30 28.14
CA ASP A 799 19.57 23.54 28.18
C ASP A 799 19.96 24.40 26.96
N PRO A 800 19.01 24.73 26.06
CA PRO A 800 19.31 25.49 24.85
C PRO A 800 19.84 26.93 25.13
N ASN A 801 19.56 27.48 26.30
CA ASN A 801 19.99 28.83 26.66
C ASN A 801 21.42 28.86 27.18
N THR A 802 21.79 27.87 28.00
CA THR A 802 23.11 27.82 28.65
C THR A 802 24.12 26.92 27.95
N ARG A 803 23.65 26.05 27.06
CA ARG A 803 24.41 25.00 26.35
C ARG A 803 25.08 24.00 27.31
N GLN A 804 24.59 23.91 28.52
CA GLN A 804 25.05 22.97 29.54
C GLN A 804 23.93 21.96 29.85
N SER A 805 24.30 20.82 30.39
CA SER A 805 23.31 19.87 30.89
C SER A 805 22.45 20.50 31.98
N PHE A 806 21.15 20.22 31.97
CA PHE A 806 20.28 20.62 33.09
C PHE A 806 20.86 20.11 34.41
N THR A 807 20.91 20.98 35.44
CA THR A 807 21.55 20.67 36.73
C THR A 807 20.74 19.72 37.61
N ASN A 808 19.41 19.69 37.45
CA ASN A 808 18.52 18.92 38.32
C ASN A 808 17.62 17.99 37.45
N ILE A 809 18.23 16.97 36.83
CA ILE A 809 17.49 16.02 36.01
C ILE A 809 16.88 14.92 36.91
N ASP A 810 15.56 14.84 36.92
CA ASP A 810 14.87 13.66 37.41
C ASP A 810 14.81 12.60 36.30
N TYR A 811 15.73 11.64 36.37
CA TYR A 811 15.82 10.58 35.33
C TYR A 811 14.62 9.64 35.31
N ASP A 812 13.87 9.47 36.40
CA ASP A 812 12.66 8.67 36.42
C ASP A 812 11.53 9.40 35.67
N LYS A 813 11.43 10.72 35.90
CA LYS A 813 10.52 11.55 35.13
C LYS A 813 10.88 11.61 33.64
N ALA A 814 12.18 11.74 33.34
CA ALA A 814 12.67 11.72 31.96
C ALA A 814 12.32 10.40 31.27
N ARG A 815 12.49 9.26 31.94
CA ARG A 815 12.06 7.95 31.40
C ARG A 815 10.55 7.88 31.17
N GLN A 816 9.73 8.47 32.03
CA GLN A 816 8.28 8.56 31.83
C GLN A 816 7.92 9.41 30.60
N LEU A 817 8.55 10.57 30.44
CA LEU A 817 8.36 11.46 29.30
C LEU A 817 8.79 10.84 27.97
N LEU A 818 9.86 10.05 27.96
CA LEU A 818 10.41 9.38 26.77
C LEU A 818 9.84 7.98 26.54
N LYS A 819 8.92 7.51 27.39
CA LYS A 819 8.27 6.21 27.20
C LYS A 819 7.44 6.22 25.91
N GLN A 820 7.67 5.26 25.05
CA GLN A 820 6.85 5.10 23.83
C GLN A 820 5.40 4.81 24.23
N GLU A 821 4.47 5.58 23.70
CA GLU A 821 3.06 5.34 23.92
C GLU A 821 2.60 4.10 23.16
N ARG A 822 1.91 3.22 23.85
CA ARG A 822 1.15 2.11 23.29
C ARG A 822 -0.32 2.53 23.27
N LEU A 823 -0.95 2.47 22.10
CA LEU A 823 -2.38 2.71 21.94
C LEU A 823 -3.20 1.56 22.54
N ASP A 824 -4.44 1.84 22.89
CA ASP A 824 -5.38 0.85 23.41
C ASP A 824 -5.64 -0.25 22.39
N ASP A 825 -5.91 -1.46 22.91
CA ASP A 825 -6.29 -2.60 22.10
C ASP A 825 -7.70 -2.38 21.54
N VAL A 826 -7.92 -2.74 20.27
CA VAL A 826 -9.16 -2.42 19.54
C VAL A 826 -9.93 -3.69 19.25
N PHE A 827 -11.17 -3.76 19.72
CA PHE A 827 -12.09 -4.85 19.43
C PHE A 827 -13.19 -4.38 18.46
N LEU A 828 -13.29 -5.03 17.29
CA LEU A 828 -14.23 -4.69 16.23
C LEU A 828 -15.06 -5.90 15.82
N VAL A 829 -16.33 -5.70 15.61
CA VAL A 829 -17.22 -6.71 15.01
C VAL A 829 -17.73 -6.19 13.67
N ASN A 830 -17.56 -7.00 12.62
CA ASN A 830 -18.04 -6.68 11.29
C ASN A 830 -19.13 -7.67 10.87
N LEU A 831 -20.11 -7.18 10.12
CA LEU A 831 -21.19 -7.97 9.56
C LEU A 831 -21.30 -7.69 8.06
N VAL A 832 -21.28 -8.75 7.26
CA VAL A 832 -21.40 -8.66 5.80
C VAL A 832 -22.43 -9.69 5.34
N GLY A 833 -23.30 -9.32 4.43
CA GLY A 833 -24.24 -10.24 3.85
C GLY A 833 -24.66 -9.84 2.45
N GLY A 834 -25.12 -10.81 1.68
CA GLY A 834 -25.54 -10.56 0.32
C GLY A 834 -26.55 -11.59 -0.21
N LYS A 835 -27.17 -11.23 -1.32
CA LYS A 835 -28.09 -12.10 -2.04
C LYS A 835 -27.95 -11.87 -3.53
N SER A 836 -27.99 -12.97 -4.27
CA SER A 836 -27.97 -12.97 -5.73
C SER A 836 -29.25 -13.56 -6.31
N TRP A 837 -29.72 -12.97 -7.40
CA TRP A 837 -30.89 -13.43 -8.16
C TRP A 837 -30.50 -13.60 -9.61
N ARG A 838 -31.12 -14.56 -10.24
CA ARG A 838 -31.08 -14.73 -11.70
C ARG A 838 -32.47 -14.59 -12.27
N VAL A 839 -32.65 -13.59 -13.11
CA VAL A 839 -33.90 -13.35 -13.82
C VAL A 839 -33.62 -13.51 -15.32
N LYS A 840 -33.95 -14.67 -15.89
CA LYS A 840 -33.60 -15.06 -17.28
C LYS A 840 -32.07 -15.01 -17.51
N LYS A 841 -31.59 -14.04 -18.29
CA LYS A 841 -30.17 -13.83 -18.59
C LYS A 841 -29.50 -12.80 -17.69
N VAL A 842 -30.30 -12.06 -16.89
CA VAL A 842 -29.83 -10.99 -16.01
C VAL A 842 -29.45 -11.57 -14.66
N TYR A 843 -28.27 -11.22 -14.16
CA TYR A 843 -27.82 -11.49 -12.80
C TYR A 843 -27.84 -10.21 -11.99
N ILE A 844 -28.46 -10.27 -10.83
CA ILE A 844 -28.56 -9.17 -9.88
C ILE A 844 -27.91 -9.63 -8.60
N SER A 845 -26.99 -8.85 -8.05
CA SER A 845 -26.43 -9.11 -6.72
C SER A 845 -26.54 -7.86 -5.85
N ALA A 846 -27.01 -8.04 -4.62
CA ALA A 846 -27.06 -7.01 -3.60
C ALA A 846 -26.21 -7.45 -2.42
N MET A 847 -25.49 -6.52 -1.82
CA MET A 847 -24.63 -6.75 -0.66
C MET A 847 -24.73 -5.57 0.31
N LEU A 848 -24.68 -5.87 1.59
CA LEU A 848 -24.56 -4.91 2.68
C LEU A 848 -23.37 -5.33 3.56
N SER A 849 -22.48 -4.38 3.82
CA SER A 849 -21.42 -4.51 4.81
C SER A 849 -21.59 -3.46 5.89
N ILE A 850 -21.44 -3.86 7.14
CA ILE A 850 -21.39 -2.99 8.32
C ILE A 850 -20.09 -3.30 9.04
N ASN A 851 -19.16 -2.35 9.04
CA ASN A 851 -17.90 -2.49 9.77
C ASN A 851 -18.01 -1.74 11.10
N ASN A 852 -17.31 -2.25 12.11
CA ASN A 852 -17.37 -1.71 13.46
C ASN A 852 -18.82 -1.55 13.97
N LEU A 853 -19.52 -2.67 14.05
CA LEU A 853 -20.94 -2.74 14.39
C LEU A 853 -21.30 -2.00 15.70
N PHE A 854 -20.40 -2.02 16.68
CA PHE A 854 -20.61 -1.40 17.99
C PHE A 854 -20.17 0.06 18.07
N ASP A 855 -19.70 0.66 16.97
CA ASP A 855 -19.21 2.04 16.87
C ASP A 855 -18.08 2.36 17.85
N THR A 856 -17.18 1.40 18.05
CA THR A 856 -15.99 1.55 18.88
C THR A 856 -15.13 2.68 18.33
N GLN A 857 -14.85 3.69 19.14
CA GLN A 857 -13.94 4.79 18.80
C GLN A 857 -12.52 4.40 19.19
N PHE A 858 -11.59 4.60 18.30
CA PHE A 858 -10.20 4.18 18.50
C PHE A 858 -9.21 5.05 17.72
N LEU A 859 -7.95 4.98 18.16
CA LEU A 859 -6.82 5.59 17.48
C LEU A 859 -6.10 4.54 16.64
N SER A 860 -5.93 4.81 15.35
CA SER A 860 -5.31 3.85 14.42
C SER A 860 -3.79 3.95 14.36
N GLY A 861 -3.20 5.04 14.85
CA GLY A 861 -1.77 5.34 14.89
C GLY A 861 -1.52 6.73 15.44
N GLY A 862 -0.28 7.17 15.37
CA GLY A 862 0.10 8.51 15.80
C GLY A 862 1.60 8.71 15.78
N PHE A 863 2.04 9.95 16.09
CA PHE A 863 3.45 10.32 16.17
C PHE A 863 3.69 11.36 17.24
N GLU A 864 4.90 11.30 17.86
CA GLU A 864 5.37 12.31 18.77
C GLU A 864 5.79 13.58 18.01
N GLN A 865 5.57 14.75 18.59
CA GLN A 865 6.02 16.02 18.03
C GLN A 865 7.47 16.32 18.48
N SER A 866 8.30 16.84 17.56
CA SER A 866 9.69 17.22 17.83
C SER A 866 9.86 18.69 18.21
N ARG A 867 8.77 19.43 18.41
CA ARG A 867 8.78 20.88 18.53
C ARG A 867 9.43 21.38 19.83
N THR A 868 9.34 20.60 20.91
CA THR A 868 9.92 20.87 22.22
C THR A 868 10.94 19.80 22.60
N ALA A 869 11.98 19.63 21.80
CA ALA A 869 12.91 18.51 21.91
C ALA A 869 13.98 18.71 23.01
N ASN A 870 13.60 19.19 24.22
CA ASN A 870 14.46 19.19 25.38
C ASN A 870 13.70 18.88 26.67
N TYR A 871 14.45 18.41 27.69
CA TYR A 871 13.91 17.96 28.96
C TYR A 871 13.11 19.06 29.70
N GLY A 872 13.66 20.26 29.82
CA GLY A 872 13.02 21.35 30.56
C GLY A 872 11.70 21.79 29.94
N LYS A 873 11.68 21.97 28.61
CA LYS A 873 10.45 22.32 27.87
C LYS A 873 9.41 21.23 27.89
N MET A 874 9.84 19.98 27.73
CA MET A 874 8.91 18.85 27.77
C MET A 874 8.32 18.63 29.17
N LEU A 875 9.14 18.84 30.23
CA LEU A 875 8.67 18.79 31.59
C LEU A 875 7.64 19.91 31.87
N GLN A 876 7.91 21.11 31.42
CA GLN A 876 7.00 22.27 31.53
C GLN A 876 5.70 22.00 30.79
N ASP A 877 5.75 21.52 29.54
CA ASP A 877 4.59 21.26 28.70
C ASP A 877 3.68 20.14 29.25
N ASN A 878 4.24 19.25 30.07
CA ASN A 878 3.48 18.17 30.71
C ASN A 878 3.06 18.44 32.16
N ALA A 879 3.28 19.66 32.67
CA ALA A 879 3.05 20.00 34.08
C ALA A 879 1.59 19.86 34.51
N HIS A 880 0.64 20.17 33.64
CA HIS A 880 -0.81 20.08 33.86
C HIS A 880 -1.47 18.88 33.24
N GLY A 881 -0.71 17.92 32.70
CA GLY A 881 -1.23 16.65 32.13
C GLY A 881 -1.87 16.77 30.73
N VAL A 882 -1.99 17.99 30.19
CA VAL A 882 -2.48 18.25 28.82
C VAL A 882 -1.38 19.03 28.09
N PRO A 883 -0.45 18.35 27.40
CA PRO A 883 0.65 19.02 26.74
C PRO A 883 0.19 19.76 25.47
N SER A 884 0.74 20.95 25.23
CA SER A 884 0.52 21.76 24.03
C SER A 884 1.09 21.06 22.78
N PHE A 885 2.19 20.33 22.96
CA PHE A 885 2.89 19.56 21.93
C PHE A 885 2.80 18.04 22.19
N GLY A 886 1.66 17.61 22.73
CA GLY A 886 1.36 16.18 22.87
C GLY A 886 1.35 15.44 21.54
N ASN A 887 1.30 14.13 21.63
CA ASN A 887 1.24 13.28 20.43
C ASN A 887 0.07 13.65 19.54
N ARG A 888 0.29 13.53 18.23
CA ARG A 888 -0.77 13.63 17.22
C ARG A 888 -1.22 12.25 16.79
N TYR A 889 -2.52 12.06 16.68
CA TYR A 889 -3.12 10.76 16.43
C TYR A 889 -3.88 10.73 15.12
N PHE A 890 -3.84 9.58 14.46
CA PHE A 890 -4.74 9.22 13.39
C PHE A 890 -5.96 8.53 13.99
N VAL A 891 -7.13 8.98 13.60
CA VAL A 891 -8.39 8.49 14.15
C VAL A 891 -8.91 7.35 13.28
N GLY A 892 -9.29 6.24 13.91
CA GLY A 892 -9.97 5.14 13.23
C GLY A 892 -11.43 5.48 12.90
N TYR A 893 -11.97 4.80 11.90
CA TYR A 893 -13.38 4.97 11.56
C TYR A 893 -14.29 4.31 12.60
N GLY A 894 -15.33 5.01 13.06
CA GLY A 894 -16.45 4.44 13.80
C GLY A 894 -17.25 3.47 12.93
N ARG A 895 -18.52 3.32 13.21
CA ARG A 895 -19.40 2.46 12.41
C ARG A 895 -19.52 2.97 10.98
N THR A 896 -19.10 2.13 10.04
CA THR A 896 -19.24 2.40 8.61
C THR A 896 -20.12 1.34 7.95
N TYR A 897 -20.82 1.73 6.90
CA TYR A 897 -21.63 0.83 6.09
C TYR A 897 -21.33 1.03 4.60
N MET A 898 -21.53 -0.03 3.85
CA MET A 898 -21.50 -0.01 2.40
C MET A 898 -22.61 -0.93 1.87
N ALA A 899 -23.49 -0.37 1.06
CA ALA A 899 -24.47 -1.10 0.27
C ALA A 899 -24.06 -1.10 -1.19
N ASN A 900 -24.08 -2.26 -1.85
CA ASN A 900 -23.75 -2.40 -3.26
C ASN A 900 -24.84 -3.17 -4.00
N LEU A 901 -25.20 -2.69 -5.18
CA LEU A 901 -26.09 -3.36 -6.12
C LEU A 901 -25.38 -3.49 -7.46
N ALA A 902 -25.27 -4.70 -7.97
CA ALA A 902 -24.68 -4.97 -9.29
C ALA A 902 -25.68 -5.72 -10.18
N ILE A 903 -25.72 -5.35 -11.46
CA ILE A 903 -26.58 -5.94 -12.48
C ILE A 903 -25.68 -6.29 -13.67
N SER A 904 -25.70 -7.57 -14.07
CA SER A 904 -24.96 -8.09 -15.24
C SER A 904 -25.94 -8.64 -16.28
N LEU A 905 -25.83 -8.13 -17.52
CA LEU A 905 -26.68 -8.40 -18.67
C LEU A 905 -25.99 -9.35 -19.64
#